data_009de292dce7e089e8d8aec1c1f29abc
#
_entry.id   009de292dce7e089e8d8aec1c1f29abc
#
_cell.length_a   1.000
_cell.length_b   1.000
_cell.length_c   1.000
_cell.angle_alpha   90.00
_cell.angle_beta   90.00
_cell.angle_gamma   90.00
#
_symmetry.space_group_name_H-M   'P 1'
#
loop_
_entity.id
_entity.type
_entity.pdbx_description
1 polymer ?
#
loop_
_entity_poly.entity_id
_entity_poly.type
_entity_poly.pdbx_seq_one_letter_code
_entity_poly.pdbx_strand_id
1 'polypeptide(L)'
;MSHLRFKEVELAFNREPVTVDIPKEAPSEYYGKYVFNRKAMFKYLPKKTFDALTYAIDNKKPLDIAVADSVAAGLQKWAMEKGCTHYTHWFHPLTDGTAEKHDSFIEHDGKSGVIEEFSGKLLIQQEPDASSFPNGGIRNTFEARGYSAWDISSPAFIHDNTLCIPTIFISYSGESLDYKTPLLRALNSVDKAATAVAQYFDENVKHVTSNLGWEQEYFLVDEALFAARPDLIMTGRTLMGHESAKNQQLEDHYFGAIPMRVEEFMLDLEIECHKLGIPAKTRHNEVAPNQFELAPIFEESNLANDHNLLLMKVMAQVARRHHFRVLLHEKPFAGINGSGKHNNWSLSTDTGVLLFKPGKTVKENLQFITFMSNVMSTVYKYNGLIKASISSATNAHRLGANEAPPAIISIFMGEQISSILESLVNADKEDRLNVSGKSGLSLNMSQIPELLLDNTDRNRTSPFAFTGNRFEFRAVGSSANCASAMIAVNSALAEQLMEFKEAVDARVAKGEAVFDAILAENKKLIKESKAIHFDGNGYSEEWKEEAKRRGLDCETSVPLIFDRYLDEKTVNMFQKVGVFTKVELEARNEVKWETYTKKVQIESRCFGDMALNHIIPVATKYQNMLLDNVYKIKSLFPHEKGEKIAAQDMTMIENMAEHMQFIKDKVQEMIEARKVANKIESQREKAIAYHDTVVPYLESIRYHIDKLELMVDDEMWPLPKYRELLFIR
;
A
#
# COMPACT_ATOMS: atom_id res chain seq x y z
N MET A 1 -4.77 -8.58 36.61
CA MET A 1 -4.53 -8.37 35.17
C MET A 1 -5.08 -9.51 34.30
N SER A 2 -4.96 -10.78 34.72
CA SER A 2 -5.61 -11.91 34.04
C SER A 2 -7.13 -11.74 33.88
N HIS A 3 -7.81 -11.15 34.86
CA HIS A 3 -9.22 -10.81 34.73
C HIS A 3 -9.57 -9.85 33.60
N LEU A 4 -8.66 -8.99 33.18
CA LEU A 4 -8.90 -8.09 32.03
C LEU A 4 -8.99 -8.88 30.73
N ARG A 5 -8.03 -9.77 30.42
CA ARG A 5 -8.04 -10.58 29.22
C ARG A 5 -9.34 -11.38 29.05
N PHE A 6 -9.73 -12.13 30.06
CA PHE A 6 -10.96 -12.94 30.00
C PHE A 6 -12.23 -12.09 29.87
N LYS A 7 -12.26 -10.95 30.55
CA LYS A 7 -13.35 -9.99 30.40
C LYS A 7 -13.46 -9.46 28.97
N GLU A 8 -12.33 -9.14 28.35
CA GLU A 8 -12.32 -8.66 26.95
C GLU A 8 -12.66 -9.78 25.96
N VAL A 9 -12.24 -11.02 26.24
CA VAL A 9 -12.64 -12.22 25.46
C VAL A 9 -14.16 -12.44 25.56
N GLU A 10 -14.73 -12.39 26.77
CA GLU A 10 -16.17 -12.52 26.99
C GLU A 10 -16.95 -11.41 26.27
N LEU A 11 -16.48 -10.17 26.37
CA LEU A 11 -17.09 -9.04 25.70
C LEU A 11 -17.06 -9.21 24.16
N ALA A 12 -15.92 -9.60 23.60
CA ALA A 12 -15.78 -9.83 22.16
C ALA A 12 -16.66 -10.98 21.66
N PHE A 13 -16.71 -12.08 22.42
CA PHE A 13 -17.52 -13.26 22.08
C PHE A 13 -19.03 -12.99 22.09
N ASN A 14 -19.49 -12.11 22.95
CA ASN A 14 -20.91 -11.75 23.09
C ASN A 14 -21.34 -10.58 22.19
N ARG A 15 -20.49 -10.11 21.30
CA ARG A 15 -20.84 -9.04 20.35
C ARG A 15 -21.87 -9.55 19.34
N GLU A 16 -22.98 -8.83 19.23
CA GLU A 16 -23.96 -9.03 18.17
C GLU A 16 -23.58 -8.19 16.92
N PRO A 17 -23.94 -8.64 15.71
CA PRO A 17 -23.79 -7.83 14.51
C PRO A 17 -24.54 -6.49 14.60
N VAL A 18 -23.90 -5.42 14.18
CA VAL A 18 -24.56 -4.10 14.09
C VAL A 18 -25.35 -4.03 12.79
N THR A 19 -26.66 -3.89 12.88
CA THR A 19 -27.54 -3.81 11.71
C THR A 19 -27.25 -2.54 10.92
N VAL A 20 -27.07 -2.67 9.61
CA VAL A 20 -26.80 -1.58 8.67
C VAL A 20 -28.11 -1.10 8.03
N ASP A 21 -28.28 0.21 7.96
CA ASP A 21 -29.41 0.85 7.29
C ASP A 21 -29.14 0.91 5.77
N ILE A 22 -29.65 -0.08 5.06
CA ILE A 22 -29.42 -0.21 3.61
C ILE A 22 -30.25 0.83 2.86
N PRO A 23 -29.64 1.68 2.01
CA PRO A 23 -30.39 2.59 1.15
C PRO A 23 -31.42 1.86 0.31
N LYS A 24 -32.63 2.42 0.20
CA LYS A 24 -33.71 1.86 -0.62
C LYS A 24 -33.50 2.08 -2.11
N GLU A 25 -32.72 3.12 -2.44
CA GLU A 25 -32.33 3.47 -3.79
C GLU A 25 -31.27 2.50 -4.33
N ALA A 26 -31.22 2.33 -5.65
CA ALA A 26 -30.16 1.58 -6.31
C ALA A 26 -28.78 2.23 -6.05
N PRO A 27 -27.68 1.45 -5.96
CA PRO A 27 -26.33 2.01 -5.76
C PRO A 27 -25.98 3.14 -6.73
N SER A 28 -26.38 3.04 -8.00
CA SER A 28 -26.17 4.08 -9.02
C SER A 28 -26.90 5.42 -8.74
N GLU A 29 -27.90 5.44 -7.87
CA GLU A 29 -28.67 6.64 -7.55
C GLU A 29 -28.02 7.45 -6.42
N TYR A 30 -27.42 6.77 -5.44
CA TYR A 30 -26.71 7.43 -4.34
C TYR A 30 -25.19 7.51 -4.53
N TYR A 31 -24.64 6.87 -5.58
CA TYR A 31 -23.22 6.92 -5.89
C TYR A 31 -22.74 8.37 -6.10
N GLY A 32 -21.67 8.74 -5.38
CA GLY A 32 -21.13 10.11 -5.43
C GLY A 32 -22.05 11.17 -4.81
N LYS A 33 -22.98 10.78 -3.92
CA LYS A 33 -23.88 11.72 -3.22
C LYS A 33 -23.13 12.83 -2.49
N TYR A 34 -21.94 12.54 -1.99
CA TYR A 34 -21.07 13.46 -1.27
C TYR A 34 -19.85 13.92 -2.10
N VAL A 35 -19.93 13.81 -3.42
CA VAL A 35 -18.89 14.27 -4.35
C VAL A 35 -19.43 15.43 -5.20
N PHE A 36 -18.63 16.48 -5.35
CA PHE A 36 -18.92 17.57 -6.28
C PHE A 36 -18.61 17.14 -7.71
N ASN A 37 -19.33 16.13 -8.16
CA ASN A 37 -19.22 15.54 -9.48
C ASN A 37 -19.90 16.41 -10.55
N ARG A 38 -19.84 16.01 -11.82
CA ARG A 38 -20.41 16.78 -12.94
C ARG A 38 -21.90 17.09 -12.76
N LYS A 39 -22.68 16.19 -12.14
CA LYS A 39 -24.10 16.41 -11.85
C LYS A 39 -24.28 17.51 -10.81
N ALA A 40 -23.45 17.52 -9.76
CA ALA A 40 -23.46 18.58 -8.77
C ALA A 40 -22.95 19.90 -9.37
N MET A 41 -21.83 19.87 -10.12
CA MET A 41 -21.32 21.05 -10.83
C MET A 41 -22.39 21.69 -11.73
N PHE A 42 -23.09 20.89 -12.54
CA PHE A 42 -24.15 21.39 -13.42
C PHE A 42 -25.30 22.03 -12.65
N LYS A 43 -25.65 21.50 -11.47
CA LYS A 43 -26.75 22.02 -10.65
C LYS A 43 -26.38 23.32 -9.92
N TYR A 44 -25.15 23.44 -9.43
CA TYR A 44 -24.76 24.51 -8.50
C TYR A 44 -23.92 25.61 -9.14
N LEU A 45 -23.37 25.40 -10.35
CA LEU A 45 -22.57 26.39 -11.06
C LEU A 45 -23.38 27.08 -12.15
N PRO A 46 -23.17 28.39 -12.39
CA PRO A 46 -23.65 29.05 -13.60
C PRO A 46 -23.07 28.33 -14.85
N LYS A 47 -23.87 28.28 -15.92
CA LYS A 47 -23.48 27.54 -17.15
C LYS A 47 -22.05 27.88 -17.64
N LYS A 48 -21.73 29.19 -17.71
CA LYS A 48 -20.39 29.64 -18.17
C LYS A 48 -19.26 29.11 -17.28
N THR A 49 -19.48 29.07 -15.95
CA THR A 49 -18.52 28.53 -14.95
C THR A 49 -18.39 27.03 -15.10
N PHE A 50 -19.50 26.31 -15.26
CA PHE A 50 -19.54 24.88 -15.50
C PHE A 50 -18.76 24.51 -16.77
N ASP A 51 -19.04 25.19 -17.88
CA ASP A 51 -18.37 24.94 -19.17
C ASP A 51 -16.84 25.19 -19.06
N ALA A 52 -16.42 26.26 -18.38
CA ALA A 52 -15.01 26.59 -18.20
C ALA A 52 -14.29 25.55 -17.30
N LEU A 53 -14.89 25.16 -16.17
CA LEU A 53 -14.32 24.18 -15.25
C LEU A 53 -14.21 22.79 -15.92
N THR A 54 -15.28 22.33 -16.58
CA THR A 54 -15.26 21.03 -17.25
C THR A 54 -14.29 21.00 -18.42
N TYR A 55 -14.16 22.10 -19.18
CA TYR A 55 -13.16 22.23 -20.23
C TYR A 55 -11.73 22.13 -19.68
N ALA A 56 -11.44 22.82 -18.55
CA ALA A 56 -10.12 22.75 -17.90
C ALA A 56 -9.79 21.31 -17.44
N ILE A 57 -10.75 20.62 -16.83
CA ILE A 57 -10.61 19.22 -16.38
C ILE A 57 -10.35 18.30 -17.59
N ASP A 58 -11.21 18.35 -18.62
CA ASP A 58 -11.17 17.43 -19.76
C ASP A 58 -9.94 17.60 -20.64
N ASN A 59 -9.39 18.81 -20.71
CA ASN A 59 -8.21 19.12 -21.52
C ASN A 59 -6.93 19.25 -20.70
N LYS A 60 -6.96 18.89 -19.41
CA LYS A 60 -5.81 18.97 -18.49
C LYS A 60 -5.14 20.36 -18.50
N LYS A 61 -5.97 21.43 -18.47
CA LYS A 61 -5.51 22.82 -18.52
C LYS A 61 -5.72 23.50 -17.18
N PRO A 62 -4.91 24.51 -16.83
CA PRO A 62 -5.16 25.32 -15.65
C PRO A 62 -6.51 26.06 -15.74
N LEU A 63 -7.18 26.19 -14.60
CA LEU A 63 -8.40 26.99 -14.49
C LEU A 63 -8.05 28.48 -14.46
N ASP A 64 -8.86 29.31 -15.14
CA ASP A 64 -8.73 30.76 -15.02
C ASP A 64 -9.17 31.20 -13.61
N ILE A 65 -8.31 31.95 -12.93
CA ILE A 65 -8.55 32.49 -11.59
C ILE A 65 -9.85 33.30 -11.50
N ALA A 66 -10.22 33.98 -12.57
CA ALA A 66 -11.48 34.74 -12.64
C ALA A 66 -12.75 33.89 -12.49
N VAL A 67 -12.65 32.58 -12.68
CA VAL A 67 -13.75 31.63 -12.54
C VAL A 67 -13.84 31.08 -11.11
N ALA A 68 -12.77 31.16 -10.34
CA ALA A 68 -12.63 30.50 -9.04
C ALA A 68 -13.65 30.97 -7.99
N ASP A 69 -13.97 32.27 -7.93
CA ASP A 69 -14.98 32.78 -6.99
C ASP A 69 -16.37 32.19 -7.27
N SER A 70 -16.71 32.04 -8.54
CA SER A 70 -17.98 31.42 -8.94
C SER A 70 -18.03 29.93 -8.62
N VAL A 71 -16.89 29.22 -8.73
CA VAL A 71 -16.78 27.80 -8.32
C VAL A 71 -16.89 27.69 -6.80
N ALA A 72 -16.16 28.54 -6.06
CA ALA A 72 -16.16 28.54 -4.61
C ALA A 72 -17.58 28.79 -4.03
N ALA A 73 -18.30 29.77 -4.57
CA ALA A 73 -19.71 30.04 -4.18
C ALA A 73 -20.61 28.83 -4.45
N GLY A 74 -20.44 28.14 -5.58
CA GLY A 74 -21.21 26.94 -5.90
C GLY A 74 -20.87 25.75 -4.97
N LEU A 75 -19.59 25.55 -4.66
CA LEU A 75 -19.10 24.54 -3.71
C LEU A 75 -19.65 24.81 -2.30
N GLN A 76 -19.54 26.04 -1.80
CA GLN A 76 -20.03 26.45 -0.50
C GLN A 76 -21.54 26.18 -0.38
N LYS A 77 -22.33 26.65 -1.36
CA LYS A 77 -23.78 26.42 -1.38
C LYS A 77 -24.11 24.92 -1.36
N TRP A 78 -23.45 24.13 -2.19
CA TRP A 78 -23.65 22.68 -2.21
C TRP A 78 -23.28 22.01 -0.89
N ALA A 79 -22.15 22.40 -0.29
CA ALA A 79 -21.68 21.86 0.98
C ALA A 79 -22.62 22.21 2.14
N MET A 80 -23.03 23.47 2.24
CA MET A 80 -23.95 23.93 3.29
C MET A 80 -25.34 23.30 3.18
N GLU A 81 -25.88 23.10 1.96
CA GLU A 81 -27.16 22.36 1.76
C GLU A 81 -27.06 20.89 2.22
N LYS A 82 -25.81 20.35 2.35
CA LYS A 82 -25.54 19.01 2.90
C LYS A 82 -25.12 19.01 4.37
N GLY A 83 -25.18 20.15 5.04
CA GLY A 83 -24.92 20.32 6.47
C GLY A 83 -23.45 20.58 6.82
N CYS A 84 -22.60 20.90 5.85
CA CYS A 84 -21.21 21.27 6.14
C CYS A 84 -21.14 22.63 6.83
N THR A 85 -20.26 22.74 7.80
CA THR A 85 -19.93 23.96 8.54
C THR A 85 -18.49 24.39 8.37
N HIS A 86 -17.67 23.50 7.85
CA HIS A 86 -16.24 23.67 7.67
C HIS A 86 -15.78 23.25 6.28
N TYR A 87 -14.59 23.72 5.89
CA TYR A 87 -13.85 23.28 4.71
C TYR A 87 -12.41 23.01 5.08
N THR A 88 -11.72 22.23 4.26
CA THR A 88 -10.31 21.93 4.44
C THR A 88 -9.63 21.68 3.09
N HIS A 89 -8.38 22.10 2.97
CA HIS A 89 -7.48 21.55 1.97
C HIS A 89 -7.01 20.18 2.45
N TRP A 90 -7.27 19.16 1.64
CA TRP A 90 -7.00 17.76 1.92
C TRP A 90 -5.85 17.28 1.06
N PHE A 91 -4.76 16.81 1.66
CA PHE A 91 -3.52 16.43 0.94
C PHE A 91 -2.83 15.22 1.56
N HIS A 92 -1.80 14.71 0.86
CA HIS A 92 -1.04 13.50 1.21
C HIS A 92 0.37 13.88 1.69
N PRO A 93 0.61 14.12 2.98
CA PRO A 93 1.93 14.48 3.50
C PRO A 93 2.96 13.37 3.33
N LEU A 94 4.25 13.65 3.57
CA LEU A 94 5.32 12.65 3.58
C LEU A 94 5.25 11.68 4.77
N THR A 95 4.34 11.90 5.69
CA THR A 95 3.89 10.92 6.69
C THR A 95 2.81 10.01 6.08
N ASP A 96 2.51 8.91 6.73
CA ASP A 96 1.43 8.04 6.28
C ASP A 96 0.06 8.71 6.45
N GLY A 97 -0.89 8.41 5.56
CA GLY A 97 -2.26 8.90 5.59
C GLY A 97 -2.49 10.24 4.90
N THR A 98 -3.48 10.98 5.41
CA THR A 98 -3.91 12.27 4.87
C THR A 98 -3.80 13.38 5.92
N ALA A 99 -3.69 14.62 5.47
CA ALA A 99 -3.62 15.81 6.32
C ALA A 99 -4.74 16.77 5.99
N GLU A 100 -5.27 17.43 7.01
CA GLU A 100 -6.39 18.36 6.93
C GLU A 100 -6.34 19.36 8.09
N LYS A 101 -6.76 20.62 7.82
CA LYS A 101 -6.97 21.66 8.80
C LYS A 101 -8.34 22.26 8.54
N HIS A 102 -9.27 22.04 9.45
CA HIS A 102 -10.65 22.46 9.26
C HIS A 102 -10.85 23.93 9.62
N ASP A 103 -11.17 24.76 8.63
CA ASP A 103 -11.56 26.15 8.82
C ASP A 103 -13.09 26.27 8.70
N SER A 104 -13.71 27.04 9.58
CA SER A 104 -15.14 27.33 9.49
C SER A 104 -15.44 28.26 8.32
N PHE A 105 -16.64 28.16 7.75
CA PHE A 105 -17.13 29.18 6.79
C PHE A 105 -17.42 30.54 7.40
N ILE A 106 -17.34 30.65 8.74
CA ILE A 106 -17.67 31.92 9.43
C ILE A 106 -16.62 32.98 9.16
N GLU A 107 -17.08 34.17 8.74
CA GLU A 107 -16.27 35.37 8.57
C GLU A 107 -17.03 36.59 9.18
N HIS A 108 -16.35 37.66 9.51
CA HIS A 108 -16.97 38.88 10.01
C HIS A 108 -17.70 39.64 8.90
N ASP A 109 -18.93 40.12 9.18
CA ASP A 109 -19.71 40.97 8.25
C ASP A 109 -19.19 42.43 8.16
N GLY A 110 -18.07 42.72 8.83
CA GLY A 110 -17.49 44.06 8.92
C GLY A 110 -18.23 45.03 9.89
N LYS A 111 -19.24 44.51 10.60
CA LYS A 111 -20.02 45.27 11.60
C LYS A 111 -20.00 44.56 12.94
N SER A 112 -21.08 43.92 13.32
CA SER A 112 -21.20 43.22 14.61
C SER A 112 -21.70 41.77 14.49
N GLY A 113 -21.81 41.28 13.27
CA GLY A 113 -22.29 39.95 12.94
C GLY A 113 -21.25 39.10 12.22
N VAL A 114 -21.70 37.95 11.80
CA VAL A 114 -20.91 36.99 11.01
C VAL A 114 -21.72 36.61 9.76
N ILE A 115 -20.99 36.26 8.72
CA ILE A 115 -21.49 35.69 7.47
C ILE A 115 -20.78 34.41 7.19
N GLU A 116 -21.31 33.59 6.32
CA GLU A 116 -20.62 32.44 5.74
C GLU A 116 -19.94 32.86 4.43
N GLU A 117 -18.63 32.80 4.38
CA GLU A 117 -17.83 33.15 3.21
C GLU A 117 -16.84 32.04 2.84
N PHE A 118 -16.71 31.76 1.55
CA PHE A 118 -15.70 30.92 0.96
C PHE A 118 -15.32 31.49 -0.41
N SER A 119 -14.16 32.15 -0.47
CA SER A 119 -13.70 32.83 -1.67
C SER A 119 -12.93 31.92 -2.62
N GLY A 120 -12.83 32.31 -3.88
CA GLY A 120 -11.98 31.64 -4.86
C GLY A 120 -10.51 31.60 -4.46
N LYS A 121 -10.02 32.61 -3.72
CA LYS A 121 -8.67 32.60 -3.16
C LYS A 121 -8.48 31.43 -2.19
N LEU A 122 -9.43 31.24 -1.27
CA LEU A 122 -9.40 30.15 -0.29
C LEU A 122 -9.55 28.76 -0.93
N LEU A 123 -10.28 28.69 -2.06
CA LEU A 123 -10.41 27.46 -2.84
C LEU A 123 -9.09 27.10 -3.54
N ILE A 124 -8.46 28.07 -4.21
CA ILE A 124 -7.27 27.79 -5.05
C ILE A 124 -6.06 27.53 -4.22
N GLN A 125 -5.80 28.33 -3.17
CA GLN A 125 -4.55 28.31 -2.42
C GLN A 125 -4.76 28.67 -0.95
N GLN A 126 -4.03 27.94 -0.09
CA GLN A 126 -3.87 28.30 1.31
C GLN A 126 -2.37 28.28 1.68
N GLU A 127 -2.05 28.93 2.79
CA GLU A 127 -0.68 29.07 3.32
C GLU A 127 -0.57 28.40 4.70
N PRO A 128 -0.68 27.06 4.81
CA PRO A 128 -0.62 26.38 6.09
C PRO A 128 0.79 26.45 6.69
N ASP A 129 0.86 26.37 8.03
CA ASP A 129 2.11 26.15 8.72
C ASP A 129 2.62 24.73 8.43
N ALA A 130 3.78 24.66 7.80
CA ALA A 130 4.41 23.42 7.41
C ALA A 130 5.51 22.95 8.39
N SER A 131 5.71 23.65 9.53
CA SER A 131 6.82 23.38 10.45
C SER A 131 6.78 22.00 11.08
N SER A 132 5.59 21.43 11.27
CA SER A 132 5.39 20.08 11.84
C SER A 132 5.54 18.95 10.83
N PHE A 133 5.58 19.24 9.52
CA PHE A 133 5.72 18.21 8.49
C PHE A 133 7.18 17.86 8.24
N PRO A 134 7.51 16.57 8.06
CA PRO A 134 8.82 16.13 7.64
C PRO A 134 9.24 16.78 6.32
N ASN A 135 10.44 17.32 6.26
CA ASN A 135 10.95 18.00 5.07
C ASN A 135 12.37 17.57 4.67
N GLY A 136 13.01 16.68 5.44
CA GLY A 136 14.34 16.14 5.14
C GLY A 136 15.45 17.19 5.01
N GLY A 137 15.30 18.34 5.67
CA GLY A 137 16.27 19.42 5.62
C GLY A 137 16.14 20.38 4.42
N ILE A 138 15.09 20.24 3.58
CA ILE A 138 14.83 21.19 2.48
C ILE A 138 14.72 22.62 2.98
N ARG A 139 14.17 22.80 4.19
CA ARG A 139 14.01 24.11 4.81
C ARG A 139 14.41 24.12 6.28
N ASN A 140 14.71 25.30 6.78
CA ASN A 140 14.97 25.51 8.20
C ASN A 140 13.65 25.58 8.99
N THR A 141 13.69 25.27 10.29
CA THR A 141 12.52 25.29 11.17
C THR A 141 11.84 26.64 11.31
N PHE A 142 12.56 27.76 11.08
CA PHE A 142 11.97 29.09 11.09
C PHE A 142 11.23 29.46 9.80
N GLU A 143 11.38 28.70 8.73
CA GLU A 143 10.63 28.85 7.46
C GLU A 143 9.36 28.02 7.52
N ALA A 144 8.38 28.48 8.31
CA ALA A 144 7.19 27.71 8.62
C ALA A 144 6.16 27.65 7.48
N ARG A 145 6.25 28.56 6.49
CA ARG A 145 5.24 28.69 5.43
C ARG A 145 5.37 27.60 4.37
N GLY A 146 4.25 26.98 4.01
CA GLY A 146 4.06 26.17 2.82
C GLY A 146 2.85 26.64 2.04
N TYR A 147 2.59 26.04 0.88
CA TYR A 147 1.42 26.30 0.08
C TYR A 147 0.68 25.01 -0.20
N SER A 148 -0.65 25.02 -0.01
CA SER A 148 -1.54 24.02 -0.59
C SER A 148 -2.24 24.63 -1.80
N ALA A 149 -2.38 23.87 -2.89
CA ALA A 149 -3.03 24.35 -4.10
C ALA A 149 -4.02 23.30 -4.63
N TRP A 150 -5.21 23.77 -5.02
CA TRP A 150 -6.30 22.92 -5.49
C TRP A 150 -5.92 22.11 -6.73
N ASP A 151 -6.16 20.79 -6.68
CA ASP A 151 -6.10 19.90 -7.83
C ASP A 151 -7.49 19.75 -8.46
N ILE A 152 -7.73 20.42 -9.57
CA ILE A 152 -9.01 20.37 -10.28
C ILE A 152 -9.32 19.00 -10.90
N SER A 153 -8.33 18.12 -11.05
CA SER A 153 -8.51 16.78 -11.60
C SER A 153 -9.14 15.80 -10.60
N SER A 154 -9.10 16.12 -9.30
CA SER A 154 -9.77 15.37 -8.25
C SER A 154 -10.99 16.15 -7.73
N PRO A 155 -12.20 15.56 -7.74
CA PRO A 155 -13.40 16.26 -7.30
C PRO A 155 -13.37 16.52 -5.78
N ALA A 156 -13.82 17.69 -5.36
CA ALA A 156 -14.07 17.96 -3.95
C ALA A 156 -15.19 17.06 -3.42
N PHE A 157 -15.09 16.67 -2.15
CA PHE A 157 -16.04 15.78 -1.51
C PHE A 157 -16.40 16.24 -0.10
N ILE A 158 -17.48 15.69 0.44
CA ILE A 158 -17.89 15.93 1.82
C ILE A 158 -17.61 14.69 2.65
N HIS A 159 -16.85 14.88 3.71
CA HIS A 159 -16.62 13.86 4.72
C HIS A 159 -17.01 14.42 6.10
N ASP A 160 -17.90 13.72 6.79
CA ASP A 160 -18.58 14.21 7.98
C ASP A 160 -19.30 15.57 7.70
N ASN A 161 -18.96 16.63 8.42
CA ASN A 161 -19.51 17.97 8.23
C ASN A 161 -18.55 18.94 7.53
N THR A 162 -17.57 18.43 6.80
CA THR A 162 -16.47 19.20 6.21
C THR A 162 -16.40 19.01 4.71
N LEU A 163 -16.29 20.13 3.99
CA LEU A 163 -15.95 20.15 2.56
C LEU A 163 -14.45 19.91 2.41
N CYS A 164 -14.07 18.78 1.85
CA CYS A 164 -12.67 18.40 1.57
C CYS A 164 -12.31 18.74 0.13
N ILE A 165 -11.24 19.51 -0.04
CA ILE A 165 -10.74 19.97 -1.33
C ILE A 165 -9.39 19.28 -1.56
N PRO A 166 -9.27 18.34 -2.53
CA PRO A 166 -8.00 17.69 -2.84
C PRO A 166 -6.96 18.71 -3.33
N THR A 167 -5.78 18.71 -2.71
CA THR A 167 -4.72 19.67 -2.98
C THR A 167 -3.36 19.00 -3.06
N ILE A 168 -2.42 19.69 -3.72
CA ILE A 168 -0.99 19.47 -3.56
C ILE A 168 -0.49 20.26 -2.34
N PHE A 169 0.71 19.90 -1.84
CA PHE A 169 1.38 20.61 -0.76
C PHE A 169 2.86 20.79 -1.06
N ILE A 170 3.31 22.03 -1.12
CA ILE A 170 4.69 22.41 -1.47
C ILE A 170 5.30 23.35 -0.43
N SER A 171 6.63 23.39 -0.38
CA SER A 171 7.38 24.37 0.42
C SER A 171 7.23 25.79 -0.12
N TYR A 172 7.71 26.78 0.65
CA TYR A 172 7.75 28.17 0.20
C TYR A 172 8.57 28.37 -1.08
N SER A 173 9.61 27.58 -1.30
CA SER A 173 10.49 27.61 -2.48
C SER A 173 10.01 26.71 -3.64
N GLY A 174 8.92 25.94 -3.43
CA GLY A 174 8.25 25.18 -4.49
C GLY A 174 8.58 23.69 -4.53
N GLU A 175 9.39 23.16 -3.61
CA GLU A 175 9.66 21.74 -3.50
C GLU A 175 8.42 20.98 -2.96
N SER A 176 8.17 19.81 -3.50
CA SER A 176 7.04 18.98 -3.08
C SER A 176 7.26 18.39 -1.67
N LEU A 177 6.31 18.63 -0.77
CA LEU A 177 6.27 18.09 0.60
C LEU A 177 5.16 17.01 0.76
N ASP A 178 4.63 16.52 -0.35
CA ASP A 178 3.53 15.55 -0.43
C ASP A 178 3.84 14.42 -1.42
N TYR A 179 2.91 13.48 -1.54
CA TYR A 179 2.95 12.41 -2.55
C TYR A 179 2.20 12.78 -3.83
N LYS A 180 1.22 13.69 -3.78
CA LYS A 180 0.36 14.03 -4.91
C LYS A 180 1.10 14.84 -5.98
N THR A 181 1.90 15.82 -5.59
CA THR A 181 2.67 16.66 -6.52
C THR A 181 3.56 15.82 -7.45
N PRO A 182 4.46 14.95 -6.95
CA PRO A 182 5.27 14.12 -7.83
C PRO A 182 4.46 13.07 -8.59
N LEU A 183 3.34 12.57 -8.05
CA LEU A 183 2.44 11.69 -8.78
C LEU A 183 1.88 12.38 -10.02
N LEU A 184 1.31 13.57 -9.88
CA LEU A 184 0.78 14.36 -11.00
C LEU A 184 1.85 14.68 -12.04
N ARG A 185 3.08 15.04 -11.60
CA ARG A 185 4.22 15.23 -12.51
C ARG A 185 4.56 13.95 -13.29
N ALA A 186 4.59 12.80 -12.63
CA ALA A 186 4.85 11.50 -13.25
C ALA A 186 3.77 11.10 -14.27
N LEU A 187 2.49 11.31 -13.92
CA LEU A 187 1.35 11.04 -14.78
C LEU A 187 1.37 11.94 -16.03
N ASN A 188 1.69 13.23 -15.88
CA ASN A 188 1.85 14.14 -17.00
C ASN A 188 3.03 13.74 -17.91
N SER A 189 4.11 13.23 -17.35
CA SER A 189 5.28 12.81 -18.12
C SER A 189 5.00 11.54 -18.92
N VAL A 190 4.37 10.53 -18.28
CA VAL A 190 4.02 9.30 -19.00
C VAL A 190 2.93 9.53 -20.04
N ASP A 191 1.96 10.42 -19.80
CA ASP A 191 0.95 10.83 -20.78
C ASP A 191 1.63 11.34 -22.05
N LYS A 192 2.53 12.32 -21.93
CA LYS A 192 3.26 12.89 -23.08
C LYS A 192 4.10 11.84 -23.82
N ALA A 193 4.87 11.06 -23.10
CA ALA A 193 5.76 10.07 -23.71
C ALA A 193 4.98 8.92 -24.38
N ALA A 194 3.96 8.40 -23.70
CA ALA A 194 3.14 7.32 -24.26
C ALA A 194 2.27 7.78 -25.43
N THR A 195 1.73 9.01 -25.39
CA THR A 195 0.99 9.61 -26.51
C THR A 195 1.89 9.70 -27.76
N ALA A 196 3.12 10.19 -27.59
CA ALA A 196 4.06 10.32 -28.71
C ALA A 196 4.41 8.98 -29.37
N VAL A 197 4.46 7.87 -28.61
CA VAL A 197 4.67 6.52 -29.11
C VAL A 197 3.37 5.94 -29.71
N ALA A 198 2.22 6.16 -29.06
CA ALA A 198 0.91 5.68 -29.52
C ALA A 198 0.54 6.30 -30.89
N GLN A 199 0.95 7.53 -31.16
CA GLN A 199 0.72 8.23 -32.43
C GLN A 199 1.39 7.57 -33.63
N TYR A 200 2.39 6.70 -33.47
CA TYR A 200 2.85 5.85 -34.59
C TYR A 200 1.76 4.89 -35.11
N PHE A 201 0.81 4.56 -34.21
CA PHE A 201 -0.26 3.61 -34.49
C PHE A 201 -1.62 4.28 -34.71
N ASP A 202 -1.89 5.41 -34.08
CA ASP A 202 -3.13 6.20 -34.29
C ASP A 202 -2.84 7.69 -34.04
N GLU A 203 -2.84 8.47 -35.11
CA GLU A 203 -2.57 9.91 -35.07
C GLU A 203 -3.63 10.72 -34.30
N ASN A 204 -4.81 10.14 -34.06
CA ASN A 204 -5.89 10.80 -33.33
C ASN A 204 -5.69 10.78 -31.81
N VAL A 205 -4.78 9.96 -31.28
CA VAL A 205 -4.48 9.91 -29.86
C VAL A 205 -3.90 11.23 -29.39
N LYS A 206 -4.55 11.86 -28.41
CA LYS A 206 -4.12 13.12 -27.80
C LYS A 206 -3.62 12.94 -26.37
N HIS A 207 -4.13 11.92 -25.69
CA HIS A 207 -3.79 11.61 -24.30
C HIS A 207 -3.70 10.10 -24.07
N VAL A 208 -2.77 9.72 -23.22
CA VAL A 208 -2.68 8.38 -22.63
C VAL A 208 -2.84 8.50 -21.12
N THR A 209 -3.81 7.79 -20.57
CA THR A 209 -4.11 7.79 -19.15
C THR A 209 -3.48 6.58 -18.48
N SER A 210 -2.76 6.80 -17.39
CA SER A 210 -2.34 5.74 -16.46
C SER A 210 -3.49 5.41 -15.53
N ASN A 211 -3.89 4.15 -15.50
CA ASN A 211 -4.99 3.64 -14.69
C ASN A 211 -4.45 2.80 -13.53
N LEU A 212 -5.16 2.82 -12.41
CA LEU A 212 -4.86 2.07 -11.22
C LEU A 212 -6.14 1.45 -10.64
N GLY A 213 -6.10 0.14 -10.39
CA GLY A 213 -7.07 -0.57 -9.54
C GLY A 213 -6.31 -1.18 -8.38
N TRP A 214 -6.47 -0.64 -7.20
CA TRP A 214 -5.83 -1.19 -6.00
C TRP A 214 -6.68 -2.33 -5.41
N GLU A 215 -6.03 -3.29 -4.77
CA GLU A 215 -6.67 -4.35 -3.98
C GLU A 215 -6.21 -4.17 -2.54
N GLN A 216 -7.11 -3.70 -1.67
CA GLN A 216 -6.78 -3.41 -0.27
C GLN A 216 -7.05 -4.62 0.60
N GLU A 217 -5.99 -5.32 0.97
CA GLU A 217 -6.05 -6.34 2.01
C GLU A 217 -5.94 -5.71 3.40
N TYR A 218 -6.59 -6.32 4.39
CA TYR A 218 -6.59 -5.85 5.77
C TYR A 218 -6.99 -6.96 6.74
N PHE A 219 -6.63 -6.79 8.02
CA PHE A 219 -7.14 -7.63 9.11
C PHE A 219 -8.16 -6.86 9.94
N LEU A 220 -9.10 -7.59 10.54
CA LEU A 220 -10.01 -7.08 11.57
C LEU A 220 -9.71 -7.77 12.90
N VAL A 221 -9.77 -7.00 13.98
CA VAL A 221 -9.67 -7.50 15.35
C VAL A 221 -10.78 -6.85 16.17
N ASP A 222 -11.45 -7.61 17.04
CA ASP A 222 -12.42 -7.02 17.96
C ASP A 222 -11.78 -5.91 18.79
N GLU A 223 -12.48 -4.81 18.97
CA GLU A 223 -11.97 -3.60 19.63
C GLU A 223 -11.54 -3.86 21.08
N ALA A 224 -12.24 -4.76 21.79
CA ALA A 224 -11.89 -5.12 23.16
C ALA A 224 -10.56 -5.88 23.23
N LEU A 225 -10.37 -6.86 22.34
CA LEU A 225 -9.12 -7.61 22.24
C LEU A 225 -7.95 -6.72 21.78
N PHE A 226 -8.20 -5.81 20.85
CA PHE A 226 -7.21 -4.81 20.41
C PHE A 226 -6.77 -3.92 21.59
N ALA A 227 -7.72 -3.43 22.39
CA ALA A 227 -7.43 -2.57 23.54
C ALA A 227 -6.59 -3.26 24.61
N ALA A 228 -6.67 -4.60 24.72
CA ALA A 228 -5.87 -5.39 25.64
C ALA A 228 -4.45 -5.73 25.12
N ARG A 229 -4.07 -5.23 23.93
CA ARG A 229 -2.77 -5.49 23.29
C ARG A 229 -2.02 -4.16 23.03
N PRO A 230 -1.11 -3.76 23.96
CA PRO A 230 -0.32 -2.53 23.78
C PRO A 230 0.48 -2.48 22.46
N ASP A 231 1.00 -3.62 22.00
CA ASP A 231 1.72 -3.73 20.74
C ASP A 231 0.83 -3.41 19.51
N LEU A 232 -0.40 -3.93 19.47
CA LEU A 232 -1.34 -3.58 18.40
C LEU A 232 -1.68 -2.08 18.40
N ILE A 233 -1.84 -1.48 19.58
CA ILE A 233 -2.13 -0.04 19.72
C ILE A 233 -0.95 0.81 19.21
N MET A 234 0.27 0.45 19.60
CA MET A 234 1.46 1.27 19.37
C MET A 234 2.10 1.03 18.00
N THR A 235 1.98 -0.17 17.43
CA THR A 235 2.72 -0.57 16.23
C THR A 235 1.84 -1.11 15.10
N GLY A 236 0.58 -1.42 15.37
CA GLY A 236 -0.33 -2.06 14.41
C GLY A 236 -0.05 -3.56 14.19
N ARG A 237 0.91 -4.15 14.91
CA ARG A 237 1.24 -5.58 14.86
C ARG A 237 1.48 -6.18 16.24
N THR A 238 1.32 -7.50 16.35
CA THR A 238 1.73 -8.25 17.52
C THR A 238 3.25 -8.42 17.55
N LEU A 239 3.90 -7.96 18.62
CA LEU A 239 5.36 -8.11 18.80
C LEU A 239 5.70 -9.46 19.41
N MET A 240 4.73 -10.13 20.05
CA MET A 240 4.82 -11.44 20.67
C MET A 240 3.49 -12.19 20.51
N GLY A 241 3.53 -13.52 20.55
CA GLY A 241 2.36 -14.39 20.47
C GLY A 241 2.71 -15.71 19.79
N HIS A 242 2.43 -16.81 20.49
CA HIS A 242 2.60 -18.14 19.95
C HIS A 242 1.54 -18.46 18.91
N GLU A 243 1.91 -19.23 17.89
CA GLU A 243 1.01 -19.73 16.85
C GLU A 243 -0.19 -20.48 17.46
N SER A 244 -1.38 -20.23 16.89
CA SER A 244 -2.60 -20.94 17.30
C SER A 244 -2.61 -22.38 16.78
N ALA A 245 -3.24 -23.29 17.52
CA ALA A 245 -3.40 -24.69 17.10
C ALA A 245 -4.18 -24.84 15.78
N LYS A 246 -5.20 -24.01 15.54
CA LYS A 246 -5.80 -23.77 14.23
C LYS A 246 -5.15 -22.54 13.65
N ASN A 247 -4.69 -22.65 12.40
CA ASN A 247 -4.01 -21.59 11.67
C ASN A 247 -4.65 -21.43 10.29
N GLN A 248 -3.90 -21.22 9.21
CA GLN A 248 -4.39 -21.19 7.82
C GLN A 248 -4.61 -22.62 7.31
N GLN A 249 -5.68 -23.26 7.74
CA GLN A 249 -5.96 -24.68 7.46
C GLN A 249 -7.44 -24.86 7.11
N LEU A 250 -7.72 -25.79 6.22
CA LEU A 250 -9.02 -26.36 5.92
C LEU A 250 -10.15 -25.36 5.56
N GLU A 251 -10.49 -24.43 6.41
CA GLU A 251 -11.66 -23.53 6.27
C GLU A 251 -11.28 -22.10 5.89
N ASP A 252 -10.02 -21.71 6.10
CA ASP A 252 -9.55 -20.35 5.82
C ASP A 252 -9.05 -20.26 4.37
N HIS A 253 -9.83 -19.59 3.51
CA HIS A 253 -9.56 -19.40 2.10
C HIS A 253 -10.49 -18.34 1.50
N TYR A 254 -10.18 -17.85 0.31
CA TYR A 254 -10.91 -16.79 -0.42
C TYR A 254 -12.43 -17.01 -0.54
N PHE A 255 -12.87 -18.26 -0.67
CA PHE A 255 -14.28 -18.62 -0.90
C PHE A 255 -15.00 -19.09 0.36
N GLY A 256 -14.40 -18.91 1.54
CA GLY A 256 -15.06 -19.16 2.81
C GLY A 256 -16.26 -18.25 3.02
N ALA A 257 -17.23 -18.69 3.83
CA ALA A 257 -18.33 -17.82 4.23
C ALA A 257 -17.81 -16.62 5.03
N ILE A 258 -18.27 -15.42 4.69
CA ILE A 258 -17.93 -14.22 5.44
C ILE A 258 -18.65 -14.26 6.79
N PRO A 259 -17.96 -14.08 7.92
CA PRO A 259 -18.61 -14.04 9.22
C PRO A 259 -19.64 -12.91 9.31
N MET A 260 -20.78 -13.13 9.95
CA MET A 260 -21.92 -12.21 9.95
C MET A 260 -21.56 -10.78 10.40
N ARG A 261 -20.81 -10.64 11.52
CA ARG A 261 -20.36 -9.31 11.98
C ARG A 261 -19.48 -8.60 10.94
N VAL A 262 -18.64 -9.35 10.24
CA VAL A 262 -17.76 -8.82 9.19
C VAL A 262 -18.56 -8.45 7.94
N GLU A 263 -19.56 -9.24 7.59
CA GLU A 263 -20.45 -8.94 6.44
C GLU A 263 -21.18 -7.62 6.64
N GLU A 264 -21.72 -7.36 7.84
CA GLU A 264 -22.35 -6.07 8.16
C GLU A 264 -21.36 -4.90 8.11
N PHE A 265 -20.14 -5.09 8.61
CA PHE A 265 -19.06 -4.10 8.45
C PHE A 265 -18.75 -3.82 6.98
N MET A 266 -18.59 -4.87 6.17
CA MET A 266 -18.28 -4.73 4.74
C MET A 266 -19.40 -4.02 3.98
N LEU A 267 -20.66 -4.31 4.31
CA LEU A 267 -21.84 -3.68 3.74
C LEU A 267 -21.90 -2.18 4.06
N ASP A 268 -21.69 -1.81 5.33
CA ASP A 268 -21.65 -0.41 5.74
C ASP A 268 -20.50 0.34 5.07
N LEU A 269 -19.32 -0.26 5.03
CA LEU A 269 -18.14 0.29 4.35
C LEU A 269 -18.40 0.53 2.85
N GLU A 270 -19.01 -0.42 2.16
CA GLU A 270 -19.35 -0.31 0.74
C GLU A 270 -20.33 0.84 0.47
N ILE A 271 -21.35 0.98 1.32
CA ILE A 271 -22.34 2.08 1.23
C ILE A 271 -21.64 3.44 1.40
N GLU A 272 -20.77 3.59 2.40
CA GLU A 272 -20.02 4.83 2.63
C GLU A 272 -19.06 5.13 1.47
N CYS A 273 -18.36 4.10 0.96
CA CYS A 273 -17.52 4.22 -0.23
C CYS A 273 -18.33 4.75 -1.44
N HIS A 274 -19.47 4.14 -1.74
CA HIS A 274 -20.31 4.57 -2.86
C HIS A 274 -20.81 6.00 -2.71
N LYS A 275 -21.22 6.42 -1.51
CA LYS A 275 -21.60 7.82 -1.25
C LYS A 275 -20.46 8.81 -1.52
N LEU A 276 -19.21 8.40 -1.25
CA LEU A 276 -17.99 9.17 -1.48
C LEU A 276 -17.41 9.02 -2.90
N GLY A 277 -18.09 8.29 -3.79
CA GLY A 277 -17.65 8.08 -5.16
C GLY A 277 -16.52 7.07 -5.32
N ILE A 278 -16.18 6.34 -4.27
CA ILE A 278 -15.20 5.24 -4.35
C ILE A 278 -15.91 4.02 -4.96
N PRO A 279 -15.46 3.51 -6.12
CA PRO A 279 -16.17 2.45 -6.83
C PRO A 279 -15.86 1.06 -6.27
N ALA A 280 -16.08 0.85 -4.97
CA ALA A 280 -15.95 -0.44 -4.32
C ALA A 280 -16.81 -1.48 -5.03
N LYS A 281 -16.24 -2.65 -5.34
CA LYS A 281 -16.91 -3.67 -6.17
C LYS A 281 -16.83 -5.07 -5.59
N THR A 282 -15.67 -5.48 -5.09
CA THR A 282 -15.44 -6.85 -4.65
C THR A 282 -15.01 -6.86 -3.20
N ARG A 283 -15.61 -7.75 -2.41
CA ARG A 283 -15.24 -8.02 -1.02
C ARG A 283 -15.24 -9.53 -0.79
N HIS A 284 -14.26 -10.05 -0.09
CA HIS A 284 -14.15 -11.47 0.23
C HIS A 284 -13.19 -11.71 1.41
N ASN A 285 -13.18 -12.96 1.89
CA ASN A 285 -12.14 -13.42 2.79
C ASN A 285 -10.80 -13.52 2.06
N GLU A 286 -9.72 -13.24 2.76
CA GLU A 286 -8.37 -13.62 2.41
C GLU A 286 -7.97 -14.97 3.04
N VAL A 287 -6.75 -15.43 2.75
CA VAL A 287 -6.29 -16.77 3.12
C VAL A 287 -6.10 -16.90 4.64
N ALA A 288 -5.64 -15.84 5.32
CA ALA A 288 -5.45 -15.88 6.77
C ALA A 288 -6.78 -15.67 7.52
N PRO A 289 -6.95 -16.28 8.71
CA PRO A 289 -8.09 -16.01 9.56
C PRO A 289 -8.17 -14.53 9.92
N ASN A 290 -9.36 -13.95 9.89
CA ASN A 290 -9.62 -12.50 10.08
C ASN A 290 -8.94 -11.57 9.09
N GLN A 291 -8.51 -12.08 7.94
CA GLN A 291 -8.00 -11.30 6.82
C GLN A 291 -9.05 -11.21 5.70
N PHE A 292 -9.16 -10.01 5.12
CA PHE A 292 -10.19 -9.67 4.14
C PHE A 292 -9.60 -8.73 3.08
N GLU A 293 -10.31 -8.63 1.95
CA GLU A 293 -9.95 -7.73 0.86
C GLU A 293 -11.15 -6.93 0.37
N LEU A 294 -10.86 -5.69 -0.06
CA LEU A 294 -11.76 -4.85 -0.84
C LEU A 294 -11.04 -4.35 -2.09
N ALA A 295 -11.65 -4.59 -3.26
CA ALA A 295 -11.15 -4.13 -4.54
C ALA A 295 -12.17 -3.25 -5.27
N PRO A 296 -11.76 -2.10 -5.86
CA PRO A 296 -12.62 -1.21 -6.64
C PRO A 296 -12.61 -1.57 -8.13
N ILE A 297 -13.47 -0.89 -8.88
CA ILE A 297 -13.25 -0.68 -10.31
C ILE A 297 -12.06 0.26 -10.46
N PHE A 298 -11.16 -0.01 -11.42
CA PHE A 298 -10.01 0.84 -11.68
C PHE A 298 -10.40 2.23 -12.17
N GLU A 299 -9.58 3.21 -11.85
CA GLU A 299 -9.76 4.62 -12.23
C GLU A 299 -8.44 5.21 -12.73
N GLU A 300 -8.45 6.49 -13.13
CA GLU A 300 -7.24 7.25 -13.35
C GLU A 300 -6.37 7.24 -12.08
N SER A 301 -5.05 7.11 -12.23
CA SER A 301 -4.16 6.78 -11.10
C SER A 301 -4.15 7.83 -9.98
N ASN A 302 -4.31 9.12 -10.27
CA ASN A 302 -4.37 10.15 -9.23
C ASN A 302 -5.66 10.03 -8.42
N LEU A 303 -6.81 9.90 -9.09
CA LEU A 303 -8.11 9.72 -8.43
C LEU A 303 -8.17 8.40 -7.65
N ALA A 304 -7.66 7.31 -8.24
CA ALA A 304 -7.60 6.02 -7.57
C ALA A 304 -6.77 6.08 -6.29
N ASN A 305 -5.67 6.83 -6.30
CA ASN A 305 -4.83 7.03 -5.11
C ASN A 305 -5.54 7.86 -4.03
N ASP A 306 -6.24 8.93 -4.40
CA ASP A 306 -7.08 9.70 -3.47
C ASP A 306 -8.15 8.83 -2.83
N HIS A 307 -8.85 8.02 -3.64
CA HIS A 307 -9.89 7.10 -3.17
C HIS A 307 -9.33 6.02 -2.23
N ASN A 308 -8.13 5.51 -2.48
CA ASN A 308 -7.51 4.53 -1.56
C ASN A 308 -7.19 5.14 -0.20
N LEU A 309 -6.63 6.34 -0.15
CA LEU A 309 -6.32 7.00 1.12
C LEU A 309 -7.59 7.39 1.88
N LEU A 310 -8.62 7.86 1.17
CA LEU A 310 -9.93 8.12 1.75
C LEU A 310 -10.57 6.84 2.28
N LEU A 311 -10.49 5.73 1.52
CA LEU A 311 -10.94 4.41 1.97
C LEU A 311 -10.29 4.01 3.29
N MET A 312 -8.96 4.13 3.43
CA MET A 312 -8.26 3.74 4.65
C MET A 312 -8.78 4.49 5.88
N LYS A 313 -9.12 5.79 5.72
CA LYS A 313 -9.74 6.60 6.77
C LYS A 313 -11.17 6.15 7.08
N VAL A 314 -12.00 6.00 6.05
CA VAL A 314 -13.40 5.57 6.18
C VAL A 314 -13.49 4.17 6.78
N MET A 315 -12.64 3.26 6.34
CA MET A 315 -12.55 1.89 6.86
C MET A 315 -12.28 1.87 8.37
N ALA A 316 -11.35 2.69 8.86
CA ALA A 316 -11.08 2.81 10.29
C ALA A 316 -12.28 3.35 11.08
N GLN A 317 -13.04 4.29 10.52
CA GLN A 317 -14.24 4.86 11.17
C GLN A 317 -15.39 3.86 11.18
N VAL A 318 -15.66 3.19 10.05
CA VAL A 318 -16.70 2.17 9.94
C VAL A 318 -16.41 0.99 10.86
N ALA A 319 -15.16 0.52 10.91
CA ALA A 319 -14.77 -0.56 11.81
C ALA A 319 -15.09 -0.24 13.27
N ARG A 320 -14.88 1.00 13.71
CA ARG A 320 -15.25 1.45 15.07
C ARG A 320 -16.75 1.36 15.34
N ARG A 321 -17.61 1.67 14.35
CA ARG A 321 -19.07 1.51 14.47
C ARG A 321 -19.46 0.04 14.72
N HIS A 322 -18.70 -0.89 14.12
CA HIS A 322 -18.93 -2.34 14.23
C HIS A 322 -18.11 -3.00 15.34
N HIS A 323 -17.52 -2.22 16.25
CA HIS A 323 -16.66 -2.70 17.32
C HIS A 323 -15.45 -3.51 16.84
N PHE A 324 -14.92 -3.14 15.67
CA PHE A 324 -13.67 -3.66 15.14
C PHE A 324 -12.57 -2.60 15.10
N ARG A 325 -11.35 -3.06 14.96
CA ARG A 325 -10.18 -2.29 14.54
C ARG A 325 -9.61 -2.90 13.28
N VAL A 326 -9.35 -2.05 12.30
CA VAL A 326 -8.64 -2.44 11.07
C VAL A 326 -7.15 -2.40 11.33
N LEU A 327 -6.46 -3.46 10.94
CA LEU A 327 -5.00 -3.50 10.91
C LEU A 327 -4.56 -3.43 9.45
N LEU A 328 -3.87 -2.35 9.12
CA LEU A 328 -3.28 -2.11 7.80
C LEU A 328 -1.77 -2.41 7.78
N HIS A 329 -1.18 -2.81 8.92
CA HIS A 329 0.20 -3.28 8.95
C HIS A 329 0.35 -4.52 8.06
N GLU A 330 1.42 -4.61 7.29
CA GLU A 330 1.65 -5.67 6.31
C GLU A 330 1.79 -7.07 6.91
N LYS A 331 2.20 -7.16 8.17
CA LYS A 331 2.37 -8.44 8.88
C LYS A 331 1.93 -8.30 10.36
N PRO A 332 0.62 -8.18 10.63
CA PRO A 332 0.16 -7.97 12.01
C PRO A 332 0.33 -9.21 12.89
N PHE A 333 0.39 -10.39 12.30
CA PHE A 333 0.55 -11.67 13.01
C PHE A 333 1.67 -12.49 12.37
N ALA A 334 2.57 -13.05 13.19
CA ALA A 334 3.61 -13.96 12.69
C ALA A 334 3.03 -15.34 12.32
N GLY A 335 3.66 -16.03 11.37
CA GLY A 335 3.30 -17.40 11.01
C GLY A 335 2.13 -17.55 10.03
N ILE A 336 1.40 -16.48 9.72
CA ILE A 336 0.31 -16.47 8.75
C ILE A 336 0.54 -15.45 7.63
N ASN A 337 -0.34 -15.38 6.63
CA ASN A 337 -0.24 -14.40 5.54
C ASN A 337 -0.14 -12.97 6.06
N GLY A 338 0.57 -12.14 5.30
CA GLY A 338 0.55 -10.70 5.44
C GLY A 338 -0.43 -10.07 4.46
N SER A 339 -0.64 -8.76 4.61
CA SER A 339 -1.53 -7.96 3.76
C SER A 339 -0.76 -7.09 2.79
N GLY A 340 -1.17 -7.11 1.53
CA GLY A 340 -0.69 -6.25 0.47
C GLY A 340 -1.71 -5.21 0.03
N LYS A 341 -1.29 -4.44 -0.95
CA LYS A 341 -2.12 -3.52 -1.71
C LYS A 341 -1.73 -3.66 -3.16
N HIS A 342 -2.24 -4.71 -3.82
CA HIS A 342 -1.84 -4.97 -5.20
C HIS A 342 -2.25 -3.81 -6.10
N ASN A 343 -1.30 -3.28 -6.85
CA ASN A 343 -1.55 -2.20 -7.78
C ASN A 343 -1.73 -2.77 -9.19
N ASN A 344 -2.99 -2.88 -9.64
CA ASN A 344 -3.32 -3.23 -11.01
C ASN A 344 -3.16 -1.99 -11.89
N TRP A 345 -2.05 -1.93 -12.61
CA TRP A 345 -1.65 -0.78 -13.42
C TRP A 345 -1.79 -1.04 -14.91
N SER A 346 -2.35 -0.08 -15.64
CA SER A 346 -2.48 -0.15 -17.09
C SER A 346 -2.42 1.24 -17.73
N LEU A 347 -2.28 1.27 -19.06
CA LEU A 347 -2.34 2.47 -19.87
C LEU A 347 -3.47 2.37 -20.91
N SER A 348 -4.22 3.46 -21.08
CA SER A 348 -5.28 3.54 -22.09
C SER A 348 -5.24 4.87 -22.85
N THR A 349 -5.55 4.84 -24.15
CA THR A 349 -5.67 6.05 -24.97
C THR A 349 -7.04 6.69 -24.80
N ASP A 350 -7.14 7.99 -25.07
CA ASP A 350 -8.41 8.73 -25.18
C ASP A 350 -9.29 8.24 -26.35
N THR A 351 -8.73 7.48 -27.30
CA THR A 351 -9.46 6.79 -28.38
C THR A 351 -10.01 5.41 -27.94
N GLY A 352 -9.82 5.02 -26.68
CA GLY A 352 -10.40 3.79 -26.08
C GLY A 352 -9.55 2.52 -26.24
N VAL A 353 -8.29 2.62 -26.66
CA VAL A 353 -7.37 1.48 -26.81
C VAL A 353 -6.65 1.19 -25.49
N LEU A 354 -6.68 -0.07 -25.03
CA LEU A 354 -5.88 -0.55 -23.92
C LEU A 354 -4.50 -0.98 -24.43
N LEU A 355 -3.44 -0.29 -24.01
CA LEU A 355 -2.09 -0.47 -24.57
C LEU A 355 -1.42 -1.79 -24.15
N PHE A 356 -1.86 -2.39 -23.03
CA PHE A 356 -1.39 -3.70 -22.55
C PHE A 356 -2.34 -4.85 -22.94
N LYS A 357 -3.23 -4.65 -23.91
CA LYS A 357 -4.12 -5.70 -24.40
C LYS A 357 -3.73 -6.13 -25.81
N PRO A 358 -3.53 -7.45 -26.06
CA PRO A 358 -3.33 -7.95 -27.43
C PRO A 358 -4.49 -7.57 -28.36
N GLY A 359 -4.17 -7.18 -29.58
CA GLY A 359 -5.13 -6.81 -30.60
C GLY A 359 -5.50 -7.96 -31.53
N LYS A 360 -6.29 -7.64 -32.57
CA LYS A 360 -6.71 -8.60 -33.59
C LYS A 360 -5.91 -8.48 -34.89
N THR A 361 -5.28 -7.34 -35.11
CA THR A 361 -4.50 -7.04 -36.32
C THR A 361 -3.01 -7.04 -36.03
N VAL A 362 -2.19 -7.18 -37.08
CA VAL A 362 -0.72 -7.11 -36.94
C VAL A 362 -0.28 -5.76 -36.35
N LYS A 363 -0.93 -4.67 -36.76
CA LYS A 363 -0.65 -3.31 -36.26
C LYS A 363 -0.96 -3.18 -34.77
N GLU A 364 -2.12 -3.66 -34.32
CA GLU A 364 -2.51 -3.65 -32.91
C GLU A 364 -1.58 -4.53 -32.05
N ASN A 365 -1.17 -5.68 -32.60
CA ASN A 365 -0.23 -6.55 -31.89
C ASN A 365 1.18 -5.95 -31.84
N LEU A 366 1.63 -5.24 -32.86
CA LEU A 366 2.89 -4.51 -32.81
C LEU A 366 2.83 -3.38 -31.77
N GLN A 367 1.72 -2.65 -31.66
CA GLN A 367 1.49 -1.65 -30.62
C GLN A 367 1.58 -2.29 -29.24
N PHE A 368 0.85 -3.39 -29.00
CA PHE A 368 0.91 -4.14 -27.74
C PHE A 368 2.35 -4.54 -27.39
N ILE A 369 3.07 -5.20 -28.32
CA ILE A 369 4.46 -5.63 -28.09
C ILE A 369 5.37 -4.43 -27.82
N THR A 370 5.14 -3.29 -28.47
CA THR A 370 5.91 -2.06 -28.24
C THR A 370 5.79 -1.60 -26.79
N PHE A 371 4.59 -1.52 -26.25
CA PHE A 371 4.42 -1.12 -24.86
C PHE A 371 4.94 -2.19 -23.89
N MET A 372 4.75 -3.49 -24.18
CA MET A 372 5.26 -4.59 -23.36
C MET A 372 6.80 -4.59 -23.29
N SER A 373 7.50 -4.47 -24.42
CA SER A 373 8.96 -4.44 -24.45
C SER A 373 9.55 -3.23 -23.72
N ASN A 374 8.87 -2.07 -23.82
CA ASN A 374 9.26 -0.88 -23.07
C ASN A 374 9.03 -1.05 -21.55
N VAL A 375 7.96 -1.70 -21.11
CA VAL A 375 7.76 -2.03 -19.69
C VAL A 375 8.84 -2.99 -19.20
N MET A 376 9.16 -4.05 -19.95
CA MET A 376 10.25 -4.97 -19.60
C MET A 376 11.59 -4.23 -19.42
N SER A 377 11.93 -3.37 -20.38
CA SER A 377 13.15 -2.56 -20.33
C SER A 377 13.14 -1.60 -19.12
N THR A 378 12.00 -0.97 -18.84
CA THR A 378 11.80 -0.09 -17.70
C THR A 378 12.08 -0.81 -16.38
N VAL A 379 11.46 -1.96 -16.16
CA VAL A 379 11.61 -2.71 -14.91
C VAL A 379 13.02 -3.27 -14.77
N TYR A 380 13.65 -3.69 -15.86
CA TYR A 380 15.05 -4.11 -15.85
C TYR A 380 16.00 -2.96 -15.51
N LYS A 381 15.88 -1.84 -16.20
CA LYS A 381 16.75 -0.66 -16.06
C LYS A 381 16.63 -0.03 -14.66
N TYR A 382 15.40 0.04 -14.11
CA TYR A 382 15.08 0.66 -12.84
C TYR A 382 14.65 -0.32 -11.74
N ASN A 383 15.11 -1.56 -11.82
CA ASN A 383 14.82 -2.65 -10.88
C ASN A 383 14.99 -2.22 -9.41
N GLY A 384 16.13 -1.62 -9.07
CA GLY A 384 16.41 -1.15 -7.72
C GLY A 384 15.48 -0.01 -7.25
N LEU A 385 15.13 0.94 -8.13
CA LEU A 385 14.19 2.02 -7.82
C LEU A 385 12.77 1.48 -7.56
N ILE A 386 12.30 0.57 -8.42
CA ILE A 386 10.98 -0.05 -8.27
C ILE A 386 10.92 -0.81 -6.94
N LYS A 387 11.97 -1.53 -6.58
CA LYS A 387 12.12 -2.17 -5.26
C LYS A 387 12.09 -1.14 -4.11
N ALA A 388 12.84 -0.04 -4.24
CA ALA A 388 12.88 1.01 -3.22
C ALA A 388 11.50 1.66 -3.01
N SER A 389 10.66 1.73 -4.07
CA SER A 389 9.34 2.33 -4.02
C SER A 389 8.33 1.58 -3.15
N ILE A 390 8.57 0.28 -2.90
CA ILE A 390 7.71 -0.59 -2.09
C ILE A 390 8.34 -1.00 -0.76
N SER A 391 9.58 -0.61 -0.52
CA SER A 391 10.32 -0.99 0.68
C SER A 391 9.94 -0.08 1.86
N SER A 392 9.68 -0.69 3.00
CA SER A 392 9.42 -0.01 4.28
C SER A 392 9.75 -0.93 5.45
N ALA A 393 9.86 -0.37 6.65
CA ALA A 393 10.06 -1.14 7.88
C ALA A 393 8.96 -2.20 8.08
N THR A 394 7.73 -1.90 7.68
CA THR A 394 6.56 -2.76 7.87
C THR A 394 6.42 -3.80 6.76
N ASN A 395 6.62 -3.41 5.49
CA ASN A 395 6.51 -4.32 4.35
C ASN A 395 7.64 -5.35 4.31
N ALA A 396 8.81 -5.07 4.90
CA ALA A 396 9.92 -6.02 5.02
C ALA A 396 9.52 -7.30 5.74
N HIS A 397 8.59 -7.24 6.70
CA HIS A 397 8.09 -8.42 7.41
C HIS A 397 7.20 -9.32 6.56
N ARG A 398 6.59 -8.78 5.49
CA ARG A 398 5.68 -9.50 4.60
C ARG A 398 6.42 -10.12 3.42
N LEU A 399 7.32 -9.38 2.77
CA LEU A 399 7.94 -9.79 1.52
C LEU A 399 8.76 -11.07 1.65
N GLY A 400 8.55 -12.00 0.72
CA GLY A 400 9.27 -13.29 0.67
C GLY A 400 8.70 -14.38 1.60
N ALA A 401 7.55 -14.16 2.24
CA ALA A 401 6.92 -15.11 3.14
C ALA A 401 5.41 -15.24 2.87
N ASN A 402 4.87 -16.47 2.94
CA ASN A 402 3.43 -16.75 2.88
C ASN A 402 2.69 -15.94 1.78
N GLU A 403 2.66 -16.40 0.56
CA GLU A 403 2.01 -15.79 -0.62
C GLU A 403 2.48 -14.38 -1.02
N ALA A 404 3.27 -13.69 -0.22
CA ALA A 404 3.86 -12.41 -0.60
C ALA A 404 5.07 -12.62 -1.53
N PRO A 405 5.19 -11.85 -2.63
CA PRO A 405 6.31 -11.98 -3.54
C PRO A 405 7.63 -11.67 -2.85
N PRO A 406 8.76 -12.23 -3.32
CA PRO A 406 10.08 -11.85 -2.82
C PRO A 406 10.41 -10.39 -3.13
N ALA A 407 11.32 -9.81 -2.37
CA ALA A 407 11.80 -8.45 -2.61
C ALA A 407 12.64 -8.29 -3.89
N ILE A 408 12.91 -9.36 -4.63
CA ILE A 408 13.61 -9.33 -5.93
C ILE A 408 12.58 -9.02 -7.02
N ILE A 409 12.65 -7.85 -7.62
CA ILE A 409 11.73 -7.45 -8.68
C ILE A 409 12.06 -8.21 -9.97
N SER A 410 11.08 -8.96 -10.47
CA SER A 410 11.09 -9.64 -11.77
C SER A 410 9.73 -9.49 -12.43
N ILE A 411 9.64 -9.75 -13.74
CA ILE A 411 8.39 -9.72 -14.49
C ILE A 411 7.97 -11.14 -14.83
N PHE A 412 6.72 -11.47 -14.56
CA PHE A 412 6.02 -12.62 -15.10
C PHE A 412 5.17 -12.21 -16.31
N MET A 413 5.31 -12.92 -17.42
CA MET A 413 4.58 -12.63 -18.67
C MET A 413 3.59 -13.71 -19.05
N GLY A 414 3.74 -14.90 -18.50
CA GLY A 414 3.02 -16.10 -18.87
C GLY A 414 3.58 -16.77 -20.14
N GLU A 415 3.39 -18.06 -20.26
CA GLU A 415 4.01 -18.91 -21.29
C GLU A 415 3.75 -18.41 -22.71
N GLN A 416 2.52 -17.98 -23.01
CA GLN A 416 2.13 -17.55 -24.35
C GLN A 416 2.89 -16.27 -24.79
N ILE A 417 2.92 -15.23 -23.94
CA ILE A 417 3.61 -13.99 -24.25
C ILE A 417 5.12 -14.22 -24.30
N SER A 418 5.66 -14.99 -23.37
CA SER A 418 7.07 -15.38 -23.35
C SER A 418 7.51 -16.04 -24.66
N SER A 419 6.72 -16.99 -25.16
CA SER A 419 6.95 -17.67 -26.44
C SER A 419 6.90 -16.71 -27.64
N ILE A 420 5.95 -15.79 -27.65
CA ILE A 420 5.85 -14.75 -28.71
C ILE A 420 7.08 -13.84 -28.71
N LEU A 421 7.52 -13.36 -27.53
CA LEU A 421 8.69 -12.51 -27.40
C LEU A 421 9.98 -13.23 -27.83
N GLU A 422 10.12 -14.50 -27.49
CA GLU A 422 11.26 -15.32 -27.93
C GLU A 422 11.24 -15.58 -29.43
N SER A 423 10.10 -15.91 -30.00
CA SER A 423 9.91 -16.09 -31.44
C SER A 423 10.27 -14.82 -32.21
N LEU A 424 9.82 -13.66 -31.70
CA LEU A 424 10.11 -12.36 -32.29
C LEU A 424 11.61 -12.07 -32.34
N VAL A 425 12.33 -12.40 -31.27
CA VAL A 425 13.80 -12.20 -31.18
C VAL A 425 14.55 -13.11 -32.15
N ASN A 426 14.08 -14.36 -32.33
CA ASN A 426 14.77 -15.39 -33.13
C ASN A 426 14.36 -15.39 -34.61
N ALA A 427 13.27 -14.72 -35.01
CA ALA A 427 12.79 -14.72 -36.39
C ALA A 427 13.65 -13.85 -37.31
N ASP A 428 14.20 -14.46 -38.35
CA ASP A 428 14.76 -13.79 -39.52
C ASP A 428 13.63 -13.50 -40.52
N LYS A 429 13.01 -12.32 -40.40
CA LYS A 429 11.96 -11.74 -41.28
C LYS A 429 10.65 -12.55 -41.48
N GLU A 430 9.56 -11.91 -41.09
CA GLU A 430 8.17 -12.16 -41.50
C GLU A 430 7.41 -13.42 -41.02
N ASP A 431 7.66 -13.95 -39.86
CA ASP A 431 6.65 -14.84 -39.26
C ASP A 431 5.56 -14.02 -38.50
N ARG A 432 4.29 -14.32 -38.87
CA ARG A 432 3.12 -13.55 -38.51
C ARG A 432 2.90 -13.52 -36.99
N LEU A 433 2.82 -12.33 -36.43
CA LEU A 433 2.41 -12.04 -35.04
C LEU A 433 0.92 -12.44 -34.84
N ASN A 434 0.66 -13.72 -34.61
CA ASN A 434 -0.68 -14.21 -34.26
C ASN A 434 -0.75 -14.47 -32.74
N VAL A 435 -1.41 -13.58 -32.02
CA VAL A 435 -1.65 -13.64 -30.56
C VAL A 435 -3.07 -14.17 -30.27
N SER A 436 -3.67 -14.98 -31.08
CA SER A 436 -5.03 -15.46 -30.83
C SER A 436 -5.09 -16.97 -30.59
N GLY A 437 -5.48 -17.36 -29.39
CA GLY A 437 -5.81 -18.73 -29.05
C GLY A 437 -6.63 -18.80 -27.76
N LYS A 438 -7.96 -18.65 -27.86
CA LYS A 438 -8.82 -19.15 -26.79
C LYS A 438 -9.04 -20.64 -27.01
N SER A 439 -8.52 -21.48 -26.15
CA SER A 439 -8.86 -22.90 -26.13
C SER A 439 -10.12 -23.10 -25.28
N GLY A 440 -11.11 -23.81 -25.82
CA GLY A 440 -12.30 -24.23 -25.06
C GLY A 440 -12.01 -25.52 -24.29
N LEU A 441 -12.37 -25.55 -23.02
CA LEU A 441 -12.35 -26.78 -22.21
C LEU A 441 -13.76 -27.35 -22.14
N SER A 442 -13.97 -28.55 -22.77
CA SER A 442 -15.20 -29.31 -22.60
C SER A 442 -15.07 -30.24 -21.41
N LEU A 443 -15.93 -30.07 -20.42
CA LEU A 443 -15.95 -30.88 -19.21
C LEU A 443 -16.85 -32.12 -19.36
N ASN A 444 -17.46 -32.36 -20.57
CA ASN A 444 -18.42 -33.43 -20.85
C ASN A 444 -19.60 -33.51 -19.84
N MET A 445 -20.02 -32.37 -19.31
CA MET A 445 -21.17 -32.22 -18.43
C MET A 445 -22.24 -31.41 -19.14
N SER A 446 -23.39 -32.01 -19.41
CA SER A 446 -24.48 -31.43 -20.23
C SER A 446 -25.10 -30.16 -19.62
N GLN A 447 -24.95 -29.93 -18.31
CA GLN A 447 -25.47 -28.76 -17.59
C GLN A 447 -24.48 -27.59 -17.51
N ILE A 448 -23.23 -27.81 -17.90
CA ILE A 448 -22.18 -26.80 -17.79
C ILE A 448 -21.78 -26.35 -19.20
N PRO A 449 -21.88 -25.05 -19.51
CA PRO A 449 -21.40 -24.52 -20.79
C PRO A 449 -19.89 -24.75 -20.97
N GLU A 450 -19.45 -24.79 -22.22
CA GLU A 450 -18.02 -24.83 -22.53
C GLU A 450 -17.26 -23.66 -21.86
N LEU A 451 -16.20 -23.97 -21.13
CA LEU A 451 -15.34 -22.97 -20.52
C LEU A 451 -14.35 -22.42 -21.54
N LEU A 452 -14.35 -21.12 -21.70
CA LEU A 452 -13.30 -20.43 -22.45
C LEU A 452 -12.10 -20.22 -21.52
N LEU A 453 -11.00 -20.93 -21.79
CA LEU A 453 -9.76 -20.74 -21.05
C LEU A 453 -9.14 -19.39 -21.42
N ASP A 454 -8.80 -18.62 -20.41
CA ASP A 454 -7.87 -17.50 -20.54
C ASP A 454 -6.45 -18.06 -20.41
N ASN A 455 -5.61 -17.87 -21.41
CA ASN A 455 -4.26 -18.42 -21.47
C ASN A 455 -3.24 -17.64 -20.60
N THR A 456 -3.70 -16.73 -19.75
CA THR A 456 -2.87 -16.05 -18.77
C THR A 456 -2.93 -16.78 -17.44
N ASP A 457 -1.92 -17.60 -17.17
CA ASP A 457 -1.75 -18.18 -15.83
C ASP A 457 -1.28 -17.09 -14.85
N ARG A 458 -1.64 -17.22 -13.56
CA ARG A 458 -1.24 -16.31 -12.51
C ARG A 458 -0.10 -16.90 -11.70
N ASN A 459 1.12 -16.37 -11.84
CA ASN A 459 2.21 -16.73 -10.95
C ASN A 459 2.15 -15.83 -9.70
N ARG A 460 1.63 -16.36 -8.59
CA ARG A 460 1.50 -15.64 -7.32
C ARG A 460 2.84 -15.29 -6.67
N THR A 461 3.93 -15.90 -7.09
CA THR A 461 5.28 -15.62 -6.58
C THR A 461 5.97 -14.47 -7.30
N SER A 462 5.39 -13.95 -8.40
CA SER A 462 5.96 -12.81 -9.13
C SER A 462 5.54 -11.48 -8.51
N PRO A 463 6.49 -10.57 -8.25
CA PRO A 463 6.17 -9.24 -7.71
C PRO A 463 5.54 -8.29 -8.74
N PHE A 464 5.74 -8.55 -10.04
CA PHE A 464 5.22 -7.72 -11.14
C PHE A 464 4.74 -8.63 -12.27
N ALA A 465 3.45 -8.94 -12.27
CA ALA A 465 2.87 -9.96 -13.14
C ALA A 465 1.95 -9.35 -14.21
N PHE A 466 2.13 -9.77 -15.47
CA PHE A 466 1.17 -9.48 -16.55
C PHE A 466 -0.06 -10.38 -16.39
N THR A 467 -1.25 -9.78 -16.39
CA THR A 467 -2.53 -10.48 -16.18
C THR A 467 -3.51 -10.27 -17.35
N GLY A 468 -3.00 -10.26 -18.58
CA GLY A 468 -3.76 -10.24 -19.84
C GLY A 468 -4.07 -8.87 -20.42
N ASN A 469 -4.24 -7.83 -19.61
CA ASN A 469 -4.45 -6.46 -20.07
C ASN A 469 -3.87 -5.38 -19.14
N ARG A 470 -3.15 -5.79 -18.12
CA ARG A 470 -2.54 -4.93 -17.11
C ARG A 470 -1.36 -5.64 -16.44
N PHE A 471 -0.57 -4.89 -15.71
CA PHE A 471 0.41 -5.42 -14.78
C PHE A 471 -0.11 -5.30 -13.35
N GLU A 472 0.00 -6.37 -12.60
CA GLU A 472 -0.30 -6.42 -11.17
C GLU A 472 1.01 -6.30 -10.38
N PHE A 473 1.18 -5.17 -9.70
CA PHE A 473 2.34 -4.93 -8.84
C PHE A 473 1.98 -5.34 -7.41
N ARG A 474 2.34 -6.58 -7.05
CA ARG A 474 1.94 -7.28 -5.82
C ARG A 474 2.76 -6.91 -4.59
N ALA A 475 3.93 -6.34 -4.79
CA ALA A 475 4.88 -6.06 -3.71
C ALA A 475 4.53 -4.80 -2.90
N VAL A 476 3.51 -4.04 -3.27
CA VAL A 476 3.05 -2.85 -2.53
C VAL A 476 2.40 -3.29 -1.22
N GLY A 477 2.79 -2.66 -0.10
CA GLY A 477 2.28 -2.98 1.22
C GLY A 477 0.89 -2.39 1.49
N SER A 478 0.11 -3.04 2.35
CA SER A 478 -1.28 -2.63 2.68
C SER A 478 -1.37 -1.26 3.35
N SER A 479 -0.38 -0.83 4.11
CA SER A 479 -0.34 0.49 4.72
C SER A 479 0.20 1.59 3.80
N ALA A 480 0.83 1.23 2.66
CA ALA A 480 1.52 2.17 1.79
C ALA A 480 0.56 3.09 1.02
N ASN A 481 1.07 4.29 0.68
CA ASN A 481 0.47 5.15 -0.32
C ASN A 481 0.84 4.61 -1.72
N CYS A 482 -0.17 4.31 -2.56
CA CYS A 482 0.03 3.81 -3.92
C CYS A 482 0.92 4.75 -4.78
N ALA A 483 0.94 6.03 -4.46
CA ALA A 483 1.71 7.02 -5.22
C ALA A 483 3.20 6.68 -5.29
N SER A 484 3.81 6.12 -4.24
CA SER A 484 5.24 5.77 -4.27
C SER A 484 5.58 4.82 -5.42
N ALA A 485 4.82 3.73 -5.56
CA ALA A 485 4.98 2.76 -6.64
C ALA A 485 4.63 3.37 -8.01
N MET A 486 3.55 4.13 -8.09
CA MET A 486 3.08 4.74 -9.34
C MET A 486 4.02 5.83 -9.84
N ILE A 487 4.61 6.63 -8.96
CA ILE A 487 5.65 7.62 -9.32
C ILE A 487 6.85 6.91 -9.95
N ALA A 488 7.36 5.86 -9.31
CA ALA A 488 8.53 5.13 -9.80
C ALA A 488 8.27 4.50 -11.18
N VAL A 489 7.17 3.75 -11.33
CA VAL A 489 6.84 3.02 -12.55
C VAL A 489 6.53 3.98 -13.71
N ASN A 490 5.67 5.00 -13.49
CA ASN A 490 5.28 5.92 -14.56
C ASN A 490 6.43 6.85 -14.98
N SER A 491 7.27 7.32 -14.06
CA SER A 491 8.43 8.15 -14.38
C SER A 491 9.48 7.37 -15.19
N ALA A 492 9.80 6.16 -14.74
CA ALA A 492 10.76 5.31 -15.43
C ALA A 492 10.27 4.89 -16.81
N LEU A 493 8.97 4.59 -16.96
CA LEU A 493 8.38 4.28 -18.26
C LEU A 493 8.35 5.51 -19.17
N ALA A 494 8.10 6.70 -18.65
CA ALA A 494 8.12 7.93 -19.43
C ALA A 494 9.48 8.15 -20.07
N GLU A 495 10.57 8.03 -19.30
CA GLU A 495 11.92 8.13 -19.84
C GLU A 495 12.20 7.06 -20.89
N GLN A 496 11.87 5.80 -20.60
CA GLN A 496 12.08 4.70 -21.52
C GLN A 496 11.34 4.89 -22.84
N LEU A 497 10.10 5.37 -22.82
CA LEU A 497 9.33 5.69 -24.04
C LEU A 497 9.90 6.87 -24.82
N MET A 498 10.45 7.87 -24.13
CA MET A 498 11.18 8.97 -24.79
C MET A 498 12.41 8.45 -25.53
N GLU A 499 13.24 7.64 -24.88
CA GLU A 499 14.43 7.00 -25.50
C GLU A 499 14.04 6.10 -26.68
N PHE A 500 12.98 5.31 -26.51
CA PHE A 500 12.45 4.48 -27.59
C PHE A 500 12.03 5.31 -28.79
N LYS A 501 11.30 6.40 -28.57
CA LYS A 501 10.87 7.29 -29.65
C LYS A 501 12.06 7.92 -30.35
N GLU A 502 13.05 8.43 -29.62
CA GLU A 502 14.27 9.00 -30.17
C GLU A 502 15.03 7.96 -31.05
N ALA A 503 15.11 6.71 -30.61
CA ALA A 503 15.76 5.65 -31.36
C ALA A 503 15.02 5.28 -32.65
N VAL A 504 13.69 5.17 -32.58
CA VAL A 504 12.85 4.92 -33.77
C VAL A 504 12.96 6.08 -34.79
N ASP A 505 12.80 7.32 -34.34
CA ASP A 505 12.88 8.51 -35.18
C ASP A 505 14.26 8.62 -35.88
N ALA A 506 15.34 8.27 -35.16
CA ALA A 506 16.69 8.25 -35.73
C ALA A 506 16.87 7.21 -36.84
N ARG A 507 16.18 6.06 -36.77
CA ARG A 507 16.16 5.06 -37.86
C ARG A 507 15.33 5.51 -39.05
N VAL A 508 14.16 6.08 -38.79
CA VAL A 508 13.27 6.62 -39.81
C VAL A 508 13.96 7.74 -40.57
N ALA A 509 14.69 8.62 -39.89
CA ALA A 509 15.49 9.67 -40.53
C ALA A 509 16.61 9.13 -41.45
N LYS A 510 17.03 7.88 -41.28
CA LYS A 510 17.97 7.17 -42.17
C LYS A 510 17.27 6.43 -43.33
N GLY A 511 15.96 6.55 -43.45
CA GLY A 511 15.16 5.96 -44.54
C GLY A 511 14.53 4.60 -44.21
N GLU A 512 14.58 4.14 -42.97
CA GLU A 512 13.91 2.90 -42.55
C GLU A 512 12.38 3.16 -42.44
N ALA A 513 11.56 2.17 -42.81
CA ALA A 513 10.11 2.28 -42.61
C ALA A 513 9.76 2.27 -41.11
N VAL A 514 8.77 3.09 -40.72
CA VAL A 514 8.42 3.30 -39.29
C VAL A 514 8.19 1.98 -38.54
N PHE A 515 7.42 1.06 -39.09
CA PHE A 515 7.11 -0.21 -38.43
C PHE A 515 8.30 -1.17 -38.38
N ASP A 516 9.21 -1.12 -39.38
CA ASP A 516 10.46 -1.89 -39.32
C ASP A 516 11.41 -1.34 -38.25
N ALA A 517 11.51 -0.02 -38.14
CA ALA A 517 12.27 0.66 -37.09
C ALA A 517 11.73 0.31 -35.68
N ILE A 518 10.41 0.34 -35.47
CA ILE A 518 9.75 -0.07 -34.23
C ILE A 518 10.05 -1.52 -33.91
N LEU A 519 9.93 -2.43 -34.88
CA LEU A 519 10.19 -3.85 -34.69
C LEU A 519 11.67 -4.10 -34.32
N ALA A 520 12.60 -3.40 -34.96
CA ALA A 520 14.02 -3.52 -34.69
C ALA A 520 14.37 -3.06 -33.24
N GLU A 521 13.81 -1.92 -32.80
CA GLU A 521 14.02 -1.44 -31.43
C GLU A 521 13.34 -2.36 -30.39
N ASN A 522 12.15 -2.89 -30.66
CA ASN A 522 11.51 -3.87 -29.80
C ASN A 522 12.37 -5.13 -29.61
N LYS A 523 12.91 -5.68 -30.70
CA LYS A 523 13.83 -6.83 -30.65
C LYS A 523 15.06 -6.55 -29.79
N LYS A 524 15.62 -5.35 -29.90
CA LYS A 524 16.75 -4.89 -29.10
C LYS A 524 16.39 -4.85 -27.62
N LEU A 525 15.29 -4.16 -27.25
CA LEU A 525 14.84 -4.04 -25.88
C LEU A 525 14.56 -5.39 -25.22
N ILE A 526 13.87 -6.30 -25.92
CA ILE A 526 13.58 -7.65 -25.41
C ILE A 526 14.87 -8.42 -25.10
N LYS A 527 15.88 -8.33 -26.01
CA LYS A 527 17.19 -8.99 -25.78
C LYS A 527 17.90 -8.42 -24.57
N GLU A 528 17.99 -7.09 -24.47
CA GLU A 528 18.72 -6.39 -23.41
C GLU A 528 18.06 -6.56 -22.05
N SER A 529 16.73 -6.66 -21.99
CA SER A 529 15.96 -6.81 -20.75
C SER A 529 15.57 -8.25 -20.39
N LYS A 530 16.04 -9.27 -21.15
CA LYS A 530 15.69 -10.68 -20.89
C LYS A 530 15.94 -11.11 -19.44
N ALA A 531 16.95 -10.55 -18.80
CA ALA A 531 17.33 -10.89 -17.42
C ALA A 531 16.22 -10.62 -16.38
N ILE A 532 15.29 -9.71 -16.64
CA ILE A 532 14.18 -9.39 -15.72
C ILE A 532 13.02 -10.38 -15.80
N HIS A 533 12.92 -11.12 -16.91
CA HIS A 533 11.82 -12.05 -17.16
C HIS A 533 12.05 -13.36 -16.37
N PHE A 534 11.03 -13.74 -15.59
CA PHE A 534 11.06 -14.98 -14.81
C PHE A 534 9.63 -15.52 -14.60
N ASP A 535 9.38 -16.72 -15.12
CA ASP A 535 8.09 -17.40 -15.04
C ASP A 535 8.06 -18.55 -13.99
N GLY A 536 9.18 -18.76 -13.27
CA GLY A 536 9.36 -19.83 -12.30
C GLY A 536 8.90 -19.49 -10.88
N ASN A 537 9.27 -20.36 -9.93
CA ASN A 537 8.96 -20.17 -8.50
C ASN A 537 9.89 -19.10 -7.88
N GLY A 538 9.33 -17.90 -7.62
CA GLY A 538 10.06 -16.78 -7.02
C GLY A 538 10.51 -17.00 -5.56
N TYR A 539 10.01 -18.01 -4.87
CA TYR A 539 10.41 -18.33 -3.48
C TYR A 539 11.66 -19.21 -3.38
N SER A 540 12.06 -19.83 -4.48
CA SER A 540 13.15 -20.80 -4.45
C SER A 540 14.53 -20.16 -4.20
N GLU A 541 15.41 -20.88 -3.52
CA GLU A 541 16.80 -20.42 -3.32
C GLU A 541 17.56 -20.36 -4.66
N GLU A 542 17.23 -21.27 -5.59
CA GLU A 542 17.78 -21.29 -6.95
C GLU A 542 17.47 -19.97 -7.67
N TRP A 543 16.27 -19.41 -7.47
CA TRP A 543 15.92 -18.11 -8.01
C TRP A 543 16.77 -16.98 -7.42
N LYS A 544 17.01 -16.98 -6.12
CA LYS A 544 17.84 -15.96 -5.48
C LYS A 544 19.27 -15.96 -6.04
N GLU A 545 19.85 -17.14 -6.23
CA GLU A 545 21.18 -17.28 -6.85
C GLU A 545 21.17 -16.89 -8.33
N GLU A 546 20.10 -17.25 -9.06
CA GLU A 546 19.93 -16.88 -10.46
C GLU A 546 19.77 -15.36 -10.64
N ALA A 547 18.97 -14.72 -9.79
CA ALA A 547 18.76 -13.27 -9.80
C ALA A 547 20.08 -12.50 -9.60
N LYS A 548 20.93 -12.96 -8.67
CA LYS A 548 22.29 -12.39 -8.48
C LYS A 548 23.15 -12.53 -9.75
N ARG A 549 23.13 -13.71 -10.39
CA ARG A 549 23.88 -13.93 -11.64
C ARG A 549 23.38 -13.06 -12.78
N ARG A 550 22.08 -12.76 -12.81
CA ARG A 550 21.46 -11.84 -13.79
C ARG A 550 21.69 -10.36 -13.47
N GLY A 551 22.31 -10.03 -12.34
CA GLY A 551 22.58 -8.66 -11.92
C GLY A 551 21.36 -7.90 -11.43
N LEU A 552 20.29 -8.61 -10.98
CA LEU A 552 19.12 -8.00 -10.37
C LEU A 552 19.42 -7.54 -8.95
N ASP A 553 18.69 -6.55 -8.46
CA ASP A 553 18.86 -6.06 -7.10
C ASP A 553 18.34 -7.07 -6.09
N CYS A 554 19.26 -7.67 -5.33
CA CYS A 554 18.97 -8.66 -4.28
C CYS A 554 19.21 -8.13 -2.86
N GLU A 555 19.39 -6.79 -2.68
CA GLU A 555 19.54 -6.19 -1.36
C GLU A 555 18.29 -6.44 -0.50
N THR A 556 18.48 -6.77 0.78
CA THR A 556 17.40 -7.04 1.73
C THR A 556 17.30 -6.00 2.85
N SER A 557 18.37 -5.25 3.09
CA SER A 557 18.40 -4.17 4.09
C SER A 557 17.60 -2.97 3.59
N VAL A 558 16.46 -2.70 4.21
CA VAL A 558 15.59 -1.56 3.82
C VAL A 558 16.34 -0.23 3.81
N PRO A 559 17.16 0.13 4.82
CA PRO A 559 17.95 1.35 4.76
C PRO A 559 18.88 1.45 3.55
N LEU A 560 19.49 0.35 3.13
CA LEU A 560 20.38 0.29 1.95
C LEU A 560 19.60 0.32 0.63
N ILE A 561 18.38 -0.27 0.61
CA ILE A 561 17.51 -0.22 -0.56
C ILE A 561 17.12 1.23 -0.88
N PHE A 562 16.93 2.09 0.11
CA PHE A 562 16.59 3.50 -0.12
C PHE A 562 17.69 4.27 -0.87
N ASP A 563 18.95 3.83 -0.84
CA ASP A 563 20.03 4.44 -1.62
C ASP A 563 19.72 4.46 -3.13
N ARG A 564 18.88 3.52 -3.62
CA ARG A 564 18.49 3.44 -5.05
C ARG A 564 17.77 4.68 -5.58
N TYR A 565 17.15 5.47 -4.71
CA TYR A 565 16.60 6.78 -5.11
C TYR A 565 17.68 7.80 -5.48
N LEU A 566 18.91 7.63 -4.95
CA LEU A 566 20.05 8.52 -5.15
C LEU A 566 21.08 7.97 -6.13
N ASP A 567 20.86 6.80 -6.73
CA ASP A 567 21.66 6.31 -7.84
C ASP A 567 21.65 7.35 -8.97
N GLU A 568 22.82 7.63 -9.56
CA GLU A 568 22.98 8.68 -10.59
C GLU A 568 21.96 8.53 -11.74
N LYS A 569 21.75 7.31 -12.23
CA LYS A 569 20.76 7.03 -13.27
C LYS A 569 19.34 7.39 -12.85
N THR A 570 18.98 7.15 -11.59
CA THR A 570 17.66 7.45 -11.02
C THR A 570 17.44 8.95 -10.88
N VAL A 571 18.43 9.67 -10.36
CA VAL A 571 18.40 11.12 -10.25
C VAL A 571 18.27 11.76 -11.64
N ASN A 572 19.08 11.33 -12.60
CA ASN A 572 19.04 11.84 -13.97
C ASN A 572 17.69 11.57 -14.64
N MET A 573 17.13 10.38 -14.46
CA MET A 573 15.80 10.03 -14.95
C MET A 573 14.73 10.97 -14.40
N PHE A 574 14.64 11.13 -13.07
CA PHE A 574 13.63 11.98 -12.46
C PHE A 574 13.75 13.45 -12.88
N GLN A 575 14.98 13.95 -13.03
CA GLN A 575 15.23 15.31 -13.53
C GLN A 575 14.82 15.45 -15.00
N LYS A 576 15.15 14.46 -15.85
CA LYS A 576 14.80 14.43 -17.29
C LYS A 576 13.29 14.46 -17.52
N VAL A 577 12.54 13.70 -16.70
CA VAL A 577 11.08 13.67 -16.81
C VAL A 577 10.38 14.75 -15.96
N GLY A 578 11.13 15.60 -15.24
CA GLY A 578 10.61 16.73 -14.48
C GLY A 578 9.77 16.36 -13.26
N VAL A 579 10.03 15.21 -12.63
CA VAL A 579 9.26 14.72 -11.49
C VAL A 579 9.86 15.16 -10.16
N PHE A 580 11.18 14.96 -10.00
CA PHE A 580 11.93 15.38 -8.84
C PHE A 580 13.19 16.14 -9.23
N THR A 581 13.55 17.12 -8.43
CA THR A 581 14.92 17.65 -8.36
C THR A 581 15.79 16.73 -7.49
N LYS A 582 17.10 16.85 -7.60
CA LYS A 582 18.03 16.11 -6.73
C LYS A 582 17.80 16.43 -5.26
N VAL A 583 17.55 17.69 -4.93
CA VAL A 583 17.29 18.15 -3.56
C VAL A 583 16.01 17.52 -2.99
N GLU A 584 14.94 17.43 -3.78
CA GLU A 584 13.72 16.74 -3.36
C GLU A 584 13.95 15.25 -3.08
N LEU A 585 14.78 14.56 -3.90
CA LEU A 585 15.11 13.15 -3.68
C LEU A 585 15.95 12.94 -2.43
N GLU A 586 16.98 13.75 -2.20
CA GLU A 586 17.82 13.70 -1.01
C GLU A 586 16.97 13.89 0.25
N ALA A 587 16.13 14.92 0.27
CA ALA A 587 15.26 15.21 1.40
C ALA A 587 14.23 14.10 1.68
N ARG A 588 13.63 13.52 0.62
CA ARG A 588 12.70 12.39 0.77
C ARG A 588 13.38 11.14 1.31
N ASN A 589 14.63 10.90 0.93
CA ASN A 589 15.40 9.79 1.49
C ASN A 589 15.72 10.01 2.98
N GLU A 590 16.07 11.23 3.39
CA GLU A 590 16.24 11.57 4.81
C GLU A 590 14.96 11.25 5.61
N VAL A 591 13.77 11.62 5.08
CA VAL A 591 12.48 11.28 5.70
C VAL A 591 12.25 9.78 5.77
N LYS A 592 12.62 9.01 4.72
CA LYS A 592 12.47 7.54 4.71
C LYS A 592 13.35 6.87 5.76
N TRP A 593 14.63 7.25 5.88
CA TRP A 593 15.53 6.71 6.90
C TRP A 593 15.07 7.09 8.31
N GLU A 594 14.64 8.34 8.52
CA GLU A 594 14.09 8.77 9.79
C GLU A 594 12.84 7.99 10.18
N THR A 595 11.90 7.79 9.24
CA THR A 595 10.66 7.03 9.44
C THR A 595 10.98 5.57 9.77
N TYR A 596 11.91 4.93 9.04
CA TYR A 596 12.38 3.58 9.34
C TYR A 596 12.90 3.48 10.77
N THR A 597 13.82 4.37 11.13
CA THR A 597 14.41 4.42 12.47
C THR A 597 13.34 4.58 13.55
N LYS A 598 12.39 5.49 13.37
CA LYS A 598 11.31 5.74 14.34
C LYS A 598 10.38 4.55 14.50
N LYS A 599 9.98 3.88 13.41
CA LYS A 599 9.15 2.67 13.47
C LYS A 599 9.85 1.57 14.28
N VAL A 600 11.11 1.24 13.96
CA VAL A 600 11.89 0.24 14.72
C VAL A 600 12.11 0.68 16.18
N GLN A 601 12.34 1.96 16.42
CA GLN A 601 12.49 2.50 17.77
C GLN A 601 11.20 2.33 18.61
N ILE A 602 10.04 2.61 18.03
CA ILE A 602 8.73 2.44 18.71
C ILE A 602 8.54 0.97 19.03
N GLU A 603 8.72 0.07 18.06
CA GLU A 603 8.61 -1.38 18.27
C GLU A 603 9.54 -1.87 19.38
N SER A 604 10.83 -1.55 19.32
CA SER A 604 11.81 -2.01 20.31
C SER A 604 11.53 -1.48 21.72
N ARG A 605 10.99 -0.26 21.84
CA ARG A 605 10.60 0.31 23.16
C ARG A 605 9.34 -0.35 23.71
N CYS A 606 8.30 -0.49 22.90
CA CYS A 606 7.07 -1.16 23.27
C CYS A 606 7.34 -2.62 23.67
N PHE A 607 8.15 -3.32 22.89
CA PHE A 607 8.51 -4.69 23.14
C PHE A 607 9.27 -4.89 24.45
N GLY A 608 10.28 -4.07 24.69
CA GLY A 608 11.05 -4.12 25.95
C GLY A 608 10.19 -3.83 27.18
N ASP A 609 9.28 -2.86 27.10
CA ASP A 609 8.34 -2.55 28.16
C ASP A 609 7.40 -3.73 28.43
N MET A 610 6.76 -4.28 27.40
CA MET A 610 5.87 -5.43 27.55
C MET A 610 6.60 -6.65 28.12
N ALA A 611 7.80 -6.95 27.63
CA ALA A 611 8.59 -8.07 28.13
C ALA A 611 8.86 -7.96 29.62
N LEU A 612 9.37 -6.80 30.08
CA LEU A 612 9.78 -6.61 31.47
C LEU A 612 8.63 -6.34 32.43
N ASN A 613 7.57 -5.64 32.00
CA ASN A 613 6.50 -5.18 32.88
C ASN A 613 5.21 -6.02 32.80
N HIS A 614 5.02 -6.80 31.72
CA HIS A 614 3.87 -7.69 31.58
C HIS A 614 4.25 -9.17 31.71
N ILE A 615 5.24 -9.63 30.94
CA ILE A 615 5.56 -11.06 30.80
C ILE A 615 6.40 -11.57 32.00
N ILE A 616 7.53 -10.95 32.26
CA ILE A 616 8.44 -11.41 33.35
C ILE A 616 7.75 -11.47 34.73
N PRO A 617 6.95 -10.46 35.13
CA PRO A 617 6.27 -10.52 36.44
C PRO A 617 5.26 -11.67 36.53
N VAL A 618 4.56 -12.00 35.47
CA VAL A 618 3.59 -13.10 35.44
C VAL A 618 4.30 -14.44 35.42
N ALA A 619 5.32 -14.62 34.60
CA ALA A 619 6.14 -15.83 34.60
C ALA A 619 6.80 -16.10 35.97
N THR A 620 7.30 -15.05 36.64
CA THR A 620 7.85 -15.16 38.00
C THR A 620 6.80 -15.61 39.01
N LYS A 621 5.56 -15.09 38.92
CA LYS A 621 4.47 -15.52 39.81
C LYS A 621 4.12 -17.00 39.66
N TYR A 622 4.00 -17.44 38.39
CA TYR A 622 3.71 -18.84 38.10
C TYR A 622 4.86 -19.76 38.52
N GLN A 623 6.10 -19.37 38.29
CA GLN A 623 7.27 -20.11 38.77
C GLN A 623 7.26 -20.26 40.30
N ASN A 624 6.89 -19.22 41.03
CA ASN A 624 6.76 -19.29 42.50
C ASN A 624 5.66 -20.29 42.93
N MET A 625 4.54 -20.39 42.20
CA MET A 625 3.52 -21.40 42.47
C MET A 625 4.05 -22.82 42.27
N LEU A 626 4.84 -23.05 41.21
CA LEU A 626 5.47 -24.34 40.96
C LEU A 626 6.52 -24.68 42.04
N LEU A 627 7.34 -23.71 42.43
CA LEU A 627 8.32 -23.86 43.52
C LEU A 627 7.65 -24.23 44.84
N ASP A 628 6.53 -23.59 45.19
CA ASP A 628 5.76 -23.91 46.38
C ASP A 628 5.15 -25.33 46.31
N ASN A 629 4.67 -25.75 45.14
CA ASN A 629 4.19 -27.11 44.90
C ASN A 629 5.33 -28.14 45.09
N VAL A 630 6.48 -27.91 44.48
CA VAL A 630 7.67 -28.78 44.62
C VAL A 630 8.11 -28.89 46.09
N TYR A 631 8.17 -27.75 46.80
CA TYR A 631 8.51 -27.74 48.22
C TYR A 631 7.53 -28.60 49.06
N LYS A 632 6.24 -28.49 48.85
CA LYS A 632 5.20 -29.28 49.53
C LYS A 632 5.32 -30.78 49.19
N ILE A 633 5.52 -31.13 47.93
CA ILE A 633 5.71 -32.52 47.50
C ILE A 633 6.92 -33.14 48.21
N LYS A 634 8.09 -32.47 48.16
CA LYS A 634 9.31 -32.96 48.82
C LYS A 634 9.21 -33.05 50.36
N SER A 635 8.36 -32.21 50.97
CA SER A 635 8.11 -32.23 52.38
C SER A 635 7.18 -33.37 52.84
N LEU A 636 6.24 -33.78 51.99
CA LEU A 636 5.23 -34.80 52.32
C LEU A 636 5.65 -36.24 51.96
N PHE A 637 6.52 -36.42 50.99
CA PHE A 637 6.92 -37.74 50.48
C PHE A 637 8.37 -38.08 50.81
N PRO A 638 8.73 -39.40 51.02
CA PRO A 638 10.12 -39.83 51.19
C PRO A 638 11.00 -39.32 50.04
N HIS A 639 12.30 -39.08 50.30
CA HIS A 639 13.22 -38.39 49.43
C HIS A 639 13.16 -38.86 47.94
N GLU A 640 13.35 -40.17 47.66
CA GLU A 640 13.28 -40.71 46.32
C GLU A 640 11.91 -40.54 45.64
N LYS A 641 10.83 -40.71 46.38
CA LYS A 641 9.47 -40.58 45.87
C LYS A 641 9.13 -39.11 45.60
N GLY A 642 9.52 -38.23 46.51
CA GLY A 642 9.33 -36.76 46.36
C GLY A 642 10.06 -36.21 45.14
N GLU A 643 11.33 -36.62 44.94
CA GLU A 643 12.12 -36.24 43.78
C GLU A 643 11.47 -36.71 42.48
N LYS A 644 11.02 -37.96 42.40
CA LYS A 644 10.35 -38.50 41.20
C LYS A 644 9.05 -37.76 40.85
N ILE A 645 8.23 -37.44 41.87
CA ILE A 645 6.96 -36.73 41.62
C ILE A 645 7.20 -35.29 41.20
N ALA A 646 8.19 -34.60 41.76
CA ALA A 646 8.51 -33.20 41.49
C ALA A 646 9.36 -33.00 40.21
N ALA A 647 9.86 -34.05 39.59
CA ALA A 647 10.86 -33.97 38.52
C ALA A 647 10.38 -33.11 37.31
N GLN A 648 9.11 -33.27 36.88
CA GLN A 648 8.58 -32.49 35.73
C GLN A 648 8.42 -31.01 36.09
N ASP A 649 7.92 -30.70 37.31
CA ASP A 649 7.78 -29.31 37.75
C ASP A 649 9.16 -28.64 37.88
N MET A 650 10.17 -29.39 38.40
CA MET A 650 11.54 -28.88 38.46
C MET A 650 12.10 -28.54 37.08
N THR A 651 11.92 -29.43 36.11
CA THR A 651 12.34 -29.18 34.72
C THR A 651 11.61 -27.93 34.12
N MET A 652 10.32 -27.77 34.41
CA MET A 652 9.58 -26.59 33.95
C MET A 652 10.10 -25.30 34.60
N ILE A 653 10.40 -25.33 35.91
CA ILE A 653 10.98 -24.20 36.64
C ILE A 653 12.33 -23.80 36.07
N GLU A 654 13.20 -24.76 35.76
CA GLU A 654 14.51 -24.53 35.12
C GLU A 654 14.37 -23.90 33.75
N ASN A 655 13.54 -24.47 32.86
CA ASN A 655 13.27 -23.94 31.54
C ASN A 655 12.71 -22.50 31.61
N MET A 656 11.76 -22.23 32.50
CA MET A 656 11.22 -20.88 32.67
C MET A 656 12.31 -19.90 33.13
N ALA A 657 13.19 -20.33 34.06
CA ALA A 657 14.29 -19.49 34.54
C ALA A 657 15.24 -19.10 33.43
N GLU A 658 15.61 -20.07 32.56
CA GLU A 658 16.46 -19.83 31.39
C GLU A 658 15.83 -18.84 30.42
N HIS A 659 14.55 -19.02 30.06
CA HIS A 659 13.84 -18.10 29.20
C HIS A 659 13.74 -16.71 29.79
N MET A 660 13.38 -16.58 31.07
CA MET A 660 13.28 -15.28 31.74
C MET A 660 14.63 -14.56 31.83
N GLN A 661 15.71 -15.29 32.11
CA GLN A 661 17.06 -14.70 32.14
C GLN A 661 17.48 -14.19 30.77
N PHE A 662 17.30 -15.00 29.74
CA PHE A 662 17.60 -14.60 28.37
C PHE A 662 16.84 -13.31 27.97
N ILE A 663 15.52 -13.25 28.24
CA ILE A 663 14.69 -12.08 27.93
C ILE A 663 15.25 -10.83 28.64
N LYS A 664 15.56 -10.91 29.94
CA LYS A 664 16.09 -9.78 30.70
C LYS A 664 17.40 -9.27 30.12
N ASP A 665 18.34 -10.19 29.84
CA ASP A 665 19.66 -9.84 29.32
C ASP A 665 19.55 -9.23 27.93
N LYS A 666 18.77 -9.86 27.02
CA LYS A 666 18.64 -9.36 25.64
C LYS A 666 17.83 -8.08 25.54
N VAL A 667 16.85 -7.84 26.38
CA VAL A 667 16.18 -6.53 26.45
C VAL A 667 17.14 -5.45 26.90
N GLN A 668 18.01 -5.72 27.88
CA GLN A 668 19.01 -4.76 28.32
C GLN A 668 20.04 -4.49 27.21
N GLU A 669 20.54 -5.51 26.52
CA GLU A 669 21.43 -5.36 25.38
C GLU A 669 20.79 -4.53 24.25
N MET A 670 19.53 -4.81 23.92
CA MET A 670 18.76 -4.04 22.92
C MET A 670 18.63 -2.57 23.32
N ILE A 671 18.41 -2.27 24.59
CA ILE A 671 18.35 -0.89 25.10
C ILE A 671 19.70 -0.18 24.90
N GLU A 672 20.82 -0.84 25.20
CA GLU A 672 22.14 -0.24 25.01
C GLU A 672 22.48 -0.07 23.51
N ALA A 673 22.17 -1.05 22.65
CA ALA A 673 22.33 -0.95 21.21
C ALA A 673 21.56 0.28 20.67
N ARG A 674 20.31 0.46 21.10
CA ARG A 674 19.50 1.62 20.72
C ARG A 674 20.10 2.95 21.19
N LYS A 675 20.65 2.99 22.42
CA LYS A 675 21.33 4.21 22.95
C LYS A 675 22.55 4.56 22.10
N VAL A 676 23.30 3.56 21.64
CA VAL A 676 24.46 3.76 20.76
C VAL A 676 23.99 4.29 19.39
N ALA A 677 23.02 3.63 18.77
CA ALA A 677 22.47 4.04 17.47
C ALA A 677 21.89 5.46 17.50
N ASN A 678 21.25 5.87 18.60
CA ASN A 678 20.67 7.22 18.75
C ASN A 678 21.71 8.35 18.72
N LYS A 679 22.97 8.08 19.04
CA LYS A 679 24.06 9.09 19.01
C LYS A 679 24.56 9.38 17.60
N ILE A 680 24.20 8.57 16.61
CA ILE A 680 24.60 8.78 15.22
C ILE A 680 23.79 9.94 14.66
N GLU A 681 24.46 10.92 14.05
CA GLU A 681 23.81 12.12 13.51
C GLU A 681 23.14 11.84 12.16
N SER A 682 23.84 11.18 11.23
CA SER A 682 23.33 10.83 9.91
C SER A 682 22.09 9.91 10.00
N GLN A 683 20.99 10.29 9.41
CA GLN A 683 19.76 9.47 9.40
C GLN A 683 20.00 8.13 8.69
N ARG A 684 20.77 8.14 7.60
CA ARG A 684 21.12 6.91 6.87
C ARG A 684 21.89 5.93 7.77
N GLU A 685 23.00 6.37 8.34
CA GLU A 685 23.84 5.53 9.20
C GLU A 685 23.09 5.08 10.47
N LYS A 686 22.24 5.94 11.01
CA LYS A 686 21.36 5.59 12.14
C LYS A 686 20.37 4.49 11.77
N ALA A 687 19.73 4.60 10.61
CA ALA A 687 18.79 3.57 10.12
C ALA A 687 19.50 2.22 9.90
N ILE A 688 20.70 2.23 9.32
CA ILE A 688 21.54 1.02 9.17
C ILE A 688 21.87 0.45 10.55
N ALA A 689 22.30 1.25 11.50
CA ALA A 689 22.61 0.78 12.84
C ALA A 689 21.38 0.18 13.54
N TYR A 690 20.20 0.76 13.39
CA TYR A 690 18.96 0.18 13.90
C TYR A 690 18.63 -1.17 13.24
N HIS A 691 18.79 -1.25 11.92
CA HIS A 691 18.59 -2.51 11.18
C HIS A 691 19.54 -3.60 11.66
N ASP A 692 20.83 -3.29 11.74
CA ASP A 692 21.85 -4.31 11.98
C ASP A 692 21.99 -4.70 13.46
N THR A 693 21.72 -3.75 14.39
CA THR A 693 22.02 -3.96 15.80
C THR A 693 20.82 -3.95 16.74
N VAL A 694 19.65 -3.50 16.30
CA VAL A 694 18.43 -3.46 17.14
C VAL A 694 17.40 -4.48 16.68
N VAL A 695 17.10 -4.54 15.38
CA VAL A 695 16.10 -5.47 14.82
C VAL A 695 16.36 -6.94 15.19
N PRO A 696 17.60 -7.48 15.17
CA PRO A 696 17.83 -8.89 15.51
C PRO A 696 17.40 -9.30 16.93
N TYR A 697 17.36 -8.36 17.86
CA TYR A 697 16.87 -8.65 19.21
C TYR A 697 15.37 -8.93 19.24
N LEU A 698 14.58 -8.32 18.37
CA LEU A 698 13.13 -8.48 18.38
C LEU A 698 12.72 -9.94 18.19
N GLU A 699 13.30 -10.62 17.20
CA GLU A 699 12.99 -12.03 16.94
C GLU A 699 13.55 -12.97 18.02
N SER A 700 14.77 -12.73 18.47
CA SER A 700 15.39 -13.59 19.48
C SER A 700 14.64 -13.55 20.82
N ILE A 701 14.25 -12.35 21.28
CA ILE A 701 13.48 -12.18 22.50
C ILE A 701 12.06 -12.75 22.33
N ARG A 702 11.43 -12.51 21.17
CA ARG A 702 10.10 -13.06 20.87
C ARG A 702 10.05 -14.56 21.03
N TYR A 703 11.02 -15.30 20.48
CA TYR A 703 11.09 -16.75 20.60
C TYR A 703 10.96 -17.21 22.07
N HIS A 704 11.68 -16.57 22.98
CA HIS A 704 11.67 -16.94 24.39
C HIS A 704 10.36 -16.52 25.09
N ILE A 705 9.74 -15.41 24.71
CA ILE A 705 8.43 -15.00 25.22
C ILE A 705 7.33 -15.97 24.77
N ASP A 706 7.34 -16.35 23.49
CA ASP A 706 6.36 -17.27 22.92
C ASP A 706 6.48 -18.68 23.54
N LYS A 707 7.69 -19.09 23.99
CA LYS A 707 7.85 -20.30 24.82
C LYS A 707 7.26 -20.15 26.21
N LEU A 708 7.43 -19.01 26.87
CA LEU A 708 6.77 -18.73 28.16
C LEU A 708 5.25 -18.72 28.04
N GLU A 709 4.68 -18.28 26.91
CA GLU A 709 3.23 -18.32 26.66
C GLU A 709 2.66 -19.73 26.70
N LEU A 710 3.46 -20.75 26.34
CA LEU A 710 3.07 -22.16 26.39
C LEU A 710 3.26 -22.77 27.76
N MET A 711 4.13 -22.22 28.60
CA MET A 711 4.46 -22.77 29.92
C MET A 711 3.63 -22.18 31.02
N VAL A 712 3.36 -20.87 30.98
CA VAL A 712 2.62 -20.14 32.00
C VAL A 712 1.14 -20.53 31.97
N ASP A 713 0.55 -20.65 33.14
CA ASP A 713 -0.88 -20.88 33.32
C ASP A 713 -1.72 -19.91 32.46
N ASP A 714 -2.70 -20.46 31.76
CA ASP A 714 -3.51 -19.69 30.80
C ASP A 714 -4.35 -18.60 31.49
N GLU A 715 -4.81 -18.83 32.75
CA GLU A 715 -5.53 -17.82 33.49
C GLU A 715 -4.62 -16.68 33.98
N MET A 716 -3.34 -16.93 34.09
CA MET A 716 -2.35 -15.92 34.48
C MET A 716 -1.78 -15.14 33.30
N TRP A 717 -1.82 -15.69 32.05
CA TRP A 717 -1.25 -15.03 30.86
C TRP A 717 -1.96 -13.71 30.58
N PRO A 718 -1.24 -12.58 30.49
CA PRO A 718 -1.86 -11.26 30.58
C PRO A 718 -2.41 -10.73 29.24
N LEU A 719 -2.02 -11.32 28.09
CA LEU A 719 -2.32 -10.80 26.77
C LEU A 719 -3.28 -11.72 26.00
N PRO A 720 -4.21 -11.18 25.21
CA PRO A 720 -4.96 -11.98 24.24
C PRO A 720 -4.04 -12.79 23.34
N LYS A 721 -4.33 -14.10 23.21
CA LYS A 721 -3.57 -15.04 22.39
C LYS A 721 -4.05 -15.02 20.95
N TYR A 722 -3.27 -15.56 20.02
CA TYR A 722 -3.63 -15.62 18.60
C TYR A 722 -4.97 -16.32 18.35
N ARG A 723 -5.29 -17.39 19.12
CA ARG A 723 -6.59 -18.07 19.03
C ARG A 723 -7.79 -17.13 19.31
N GLU A 724 -7.59 -16.11 20.14
CA GLU A 724 -8.62 -15.14 20.49
C GLU A 724 -8.67 -14.00 19.47
N LEU A 725 -7.51 -13.48 19.09
CA LEU A 725 -7.39 -12.38 18.12
C LEU A 725 -7.86 -12.75 16.70
N LEU A 726 -7.66 -14.02 16.29
CA LEU A 726 -7.89 -14.48 14.93
C LEU A 726 -9.21 -15.23 14.74
N PHE A 727 -9.84 -15.73 15.81
CA PHE A 727 -11.01 -16.62 15.70
C PHE A 727 -12.25 -16.14 16.47
N ILE A 728 -12.18 -15.05 17.22
CA ILE A 728 -13.37 -14.39 17.78
C ILE A 728 -13.80 -13.30 16.79
N ARG A 729 -14.96 -13.52 16.15
CA ARG A 729 -15.45 -12.71 15.05
C ARG A 729 -16.88 -12.26 15.27
#